data_96d52c93ed126baa09faca4080117dba
#
_entry.id   96d52c93ed126baa09faca4080117dba
#
_cell.length_a   1.000
_cell.length_b   1.000
_cell.length_c   1.000
_cell.angle_alpha   90.00
_cell.angle_beta   90.00
_cell.angle_gamma   90.00
#
_symmetry.space_group_name_H-M   'P 1'
#
loop_
_entity.id
_entity.type
_entity.pdbx_description
1 polymer ?
#
loop_
_entity_poly.entity_id
_entity_poly.type
_entity_poly.pdbx_seq_one_letter_code
_entity_poly.pdbx_strand_id
1 'polypeptide(L)'
;MQIDDQHTSVYDFVTDGTPTDVVARYASLKTQALHADYGDLDRNIVVIDTETTGVSERKDELTQIAAARLERGEITEWFVTFVNPGKPIPDEISHLTNIFDTDVADAPTPVEACEQLARFVGDATLVAHNAAFDRHFVTKNAGGACLKENLWIDSLDLARIALPRLKSHRLIDLVHAFDAPISTHRADADVEALCAVYRILLAAVSDMPNDLVEYISKLAPIEEWSTGAVFALIAAQQREHATSAAGEKAETFPFSLSAMRRGRFSQANQPKPASENTAPNAQSEDLPMEFPAAEEIEAAFSPDGLVGSLYNDFEPRDEQVVMAKEVLKAFSTSTNLVVEAGTGVGKSMAYLLPSALGALRSGSRIGVATKTNALLDQIVYKELPLLKSTLAEAGVGDLSYVALKGFSHYPCMRKVSHIVSDGARMVNVTGKDVSQAPSIAALLSYIEQTEYDDMDGLKLDYRVLPRYSITTTSRECLKRKCPFFGPQCFVHGLRKRAESANVLVTNHSLFFCDLAAEGFLLPPTRYWVVDEAHGAEAEARRALAVKLDAAEIVRLAHRLAATDAKRNPFVRLERRAPMNEATMPEASSLFYGLTEKAAKAGRAFSGDAIAFSHHMKDLVVCDTNRQNRNYENIELWINDEVRTSQQFAGLREYGRKFQESAEKLVAAASELVAFLEGVDGVADVQRDVATVVIDAKGMLQACDLILNKVDENYVYAAKLSRKPERVAECLEALIVNIGATLDETLYEKTHSVVYASATIAVGDDFKNFLGAMGLGETEESRANTCMLGSSYDFDKNMQVLVLTDIPEPNQPGYLETLEDFLMQAHLAQNGSMLTLFTNRREMEECFGAVDPSLKEAGLRLVCQKWGVSTKGLRDDFLKDEHLSLFALKSFWEGFDAPGATLKGVVIPKLPFAKPTDPLSCERAVRDSSAWSHYTLPQAVIEVKQAAGRLIRSQTDSGTLVLADKRLVTKGYGRVFLRSLPSKNIVKCTRAEAIEALRRGVVGSAIQ
;
A
#
# COMPACT_ATOMS: atom_id res chain seq x y z
N MET A 1 -17.60 -20.63 -25.81
CA MET A 1 -16.33 -20.88 -26.48
C MET A 1 -15.47 -21.61 -25.47
N GLN A 2 -15.34 -22.94 -25.59
CA GLN A 2 -14.56 -23.77 -24.65
C GLN A 2 -13.10 -23.32 -24.74
N ILE A 3 -12.57 -22.83 -23.64
CA ILE A 3 -11.16 -22.52 -23.46
C ILE A 3 -10.50 -23.83 -23.03
N ASP A 4 -9.55 -24.27 -23.82
CA ASP A 4 -8.74 -25.48 -23.58
C ASP A 4 -7.85 -25.26 -22.35
N ASP A 5 -8.02 -26.10 -21.34
CA ASP A 5 -7.39 -26.07 -20.02
C ASP A 5 -5.91 -26.52 -20.06
N GLN A 6 -4.97 -25.75 -20.63
CA GLN A 6 -3.52 -26.01 -20.41
C GLN A 6 -2.56 -24.86 -20.71
N HIS A 7 -2.98 -23.64 -20.99
CA HIS A 7 -2.06 -22.52 -21.14
C HIS A 7 -2.35 -21.42 -20.11
N THR A 8 -1.47 -21.28 -19.12
CA THR A 8 -1.46 -20.11 -18.23
C THR A 8 -1.34 -18.86 -19.09
N SER A 9 -2.37 -18.06 -19.17
CA SER A 9 -2.39 -16.86 -19.98
C SER A 9 -1.73 -15.71 -19.24
N VAL A 10 -1.03 -14.81 -19.94
CA VAL A 10 -0.45 -13.57 -19.38
C VAL A 10 -1.48 -12.74 -18.58
N TYR A 11 -2.76 -12.97 -18.81
CA TYR A 11 -3.88 -12.36 -18.06
C TYR A 11 -3.78 -12.54 -16.53
N ASP A 12 -3.27 -13.66 -16.05
CA ASP A 12 -3.16 -13.94 -14.61
C ASP A 12 -2.00 -13.18 -13.95
N PHE A 13 -1.04 -12.72 -14.76
CA PHE A 13 0.18 -12.06 -14.31
C PHE A 13 0.14 -10.53 -14.40
N VAL A 14 -0.86 -9.95 -15.04
CA VAL A 14 -1.02 -8.47 -15.08
C VAL A 14 -1.76 -7.96 -13.85
N THR A 15 -1.48 -6.69 -13.50
CA THR A 15 -2.21 -6.00 -12.44
C THR A 15 -3.66 -5.78 -12.82
N ASP A 16 -4.55 -5.88 -11.85
CA ASP A 16 -5.97 -5.62 -12.06
C ASP A 16 -6.18 -4.21 -12.68
N GLY A 17 -7.18 -4.07 -13.53
CA GLY A 17 -7.46 -2.80 -14.24
C GLY A 17 -6.52 -2.53 -15.44
N THR A 18 -5.62 -3.45 -15.79
CA THR A 18 -4.80 -3.28 -17.00
C THR A 18 -5.69 -3.22 -18.24
N PRO A 19 -5.56 -2.19 -19.09
CA PRO A 19 -6.36 -2.06 -20.30
C PRO A 19 -6.22 -3.25 -21.24
N THR A 20 -7.29 -3.67 -21.88
CA THR A 20 -7.34 -4.87 -22.71
C THR A 20 -6.39 -4.83 -23.91
N ASP A 21 -6.15 -3.66 -24.49
CA ASP A 21 -5.16 -3.44 -25.54
C ASP A 21 -3.72 -3.69 -25.06
N VAL A 22 -3.41 -3.31 -23.81
CA VAL A 22 -2.10 -3.56 -23.18
C VAL A 22 -1.93 -5.06 -22.90
N VAL A 23 -2.97 -5.73 -22.40
CA VAL A 23 -2.92 -7.18 -22.18
C VAL A 23 -2.73 -7.94 -23.49
N ALA A 24 -3.46 -7.57 -24.56
CA ALA A 24 -3.31 -8.16 -25.89
C ALA A 24 -1.89 -7.93 -26.45
N ARG A 25 -1.32 -6.72 -26.21
CA ARG A 25 0.07 -6.40 -26.54
C ARG A 25 1.04 -7.34 -25.84
N TYR A 26 0.92 -7.54 -24.53
CA TYR A 26 1.76 -8.47 -23.77
C TYR A 26 1.63 -9.93 -24.25
N ALA A 27 0.41 -10.38 -24.55
CA ALA A 27 0.16 -11.74 -25.04
C ALA A 27 0.85 -12.05 -26.39
N SER A 28 1.07 -11.02 -27.24
CA SER A 28 1.72 -11.19 -28.54
C SER A 28 3.25 -11.21 -28.48
N LEU A 29 3.88 -10.79 -27.37
CA LEU A 29 5.32 -10.57 -27.28
C LEU A 29 6.16 -11.83 -27.51
N LYS A 30 5.73 -12.99 -27.01
CA LYS A 30 6.43 -14.27 -27.24
C LYS A 30 6.53 -14.58 -28.73
N THR A 31 5.43 -14.43 -29.46
CA THR A 31 5.42 -14.66 -30.93
C THR A 31 6.26 -13.64 -31.69
N GLN A 32 6.20 -12.37 -31.28
CA GLN A 32 7.04 -11.33 -31.88
C GLN A 32 8.53 -11.60 -31.65
N ALA A 33 8.91 -12.00 -30.43
CA ALA A 33 10.29 -12.34 -30.10
C ALA A 33 10.90 -13.44 -30.95
N LEU A 34 10.11 -14.42 -31.43
CA LEU A 34 10.57 -15.54 -32.22
C LEU A 34 10.98 -15.12 -33.65
N HIS A 35 10.39 -14.05 -34.19
CA HIS A 35 10.55 -13.68 -35.63
C HIS A 35 11.36 -12.40 -35.84
N ALA A 36 11.67 -11.63 -34.77
CA ALA A 36 12.38 -10.37 -34.88
C ALA A 36 13.90 -10.55 -34.90
N ASP A 37 14.60 -9.70 -35.67
CA ASP A 37 16.06 -9.51 -35.61
C ASP A 37 16.36 -8.22 -34.82
N TYR A 38 17.05 -8.37 -33.72
CA TYR A 38 17.40 -7.24 -32.84
C TYR A 38 18.83 -6.70 -33.11
N GLY A 39 19.49 -7.13 -34.21
CA GLY A 39 20.83 -6.66 -34.58
C GLY A 39 21.87 -6.96 -33.50
N ASP A 40 22.59 -5.94 -33.05
CA ASP A 40 23.69 -6.10 -32.08
C ASP A 40 23.17 -6.47 -30.66
N LEU A 41 21.88 -6.29 -30.37
CA LEU A 41 21.27 -6.72 -29.11
C LEU A 41 21.03 -8.24 -29.03
N ASP A 42 21.21 -8.94 -30.10
CA ASP A 42 20.94 -10.37 -30.25
C ASP A 42 22.16 -11.12 -30.87
N ARG A 43 23.32 -10.45 -30.87
CA ARG A 43 24.59 -10.97 -31.38
C ARG A 43 25.70 -10.68 -30.41
N ASN A 44 26.59 -11.66 -30.19
CA ASN A 44 27.67 -11.59 -29.23
C ASN A 44 27.18 -11.19 -27.80
N ILE A 45 26.10 -11.81 -27.37
CA ILE A 45 25.54 -11.63 -26.06
C ILE A 45 25.93 -12.82 -25.19
N VAL A 46 26.31 -12.56 -23.93
CA VAL A 46 26.49 -13.59 -22.89
C VAL A 46 25.49 -13.35 -21.77
N VAL A 47 24.55 -14.26 -21.61
CA VAL A 47 23.61 -14.28 -20.50
C VAL A 47 24.27 -15.00 -19.35
N ILE A 48 24.23 -14.40 -18.15
CA ILE A 48 24.91 -14.91 -16.95
C ILE A 48 23.99 -14.91 -15.75
N ASP A 49 24.17 -15.90 -14.89
CA ASP A 49 23.57 -15.98 -13.56
C ASP A 49 24.56 -16.58 -12.57
N THR A 50 24.51 -16.17 -11.29
CA THR A 50 25.43 -16.61 -10.25
C THR A 50 24.71 -17.01 -8.97
N GLU A 51 25.10 -18.18 -8.42
CA GLU A 51 24.70 -18.60 -7.09
C GLU A 51 25.79 -18.30 -6.07
N THR A 52 25.36 -17.96 -4.85
CA THR A 52 26.25 -17.49 -3.78
C THR A 52 25.87 -18.09 -2.42
N THR A 53 26.76 -17.98 -1.44
CA THR A 53 26.48 -18.39 -0.07
C THR A 53 25.51 -17.47 0.68
N GLY A 54 25.01 -16.41 0.03
CA GLY A 54 24.07 -15.43 0.56
C GLY A 54 24.15 -14.09 -0.15
N VAL A 55 23.35 -13.13 0.28
CA VAL A 55 23.15 -11.84 -0.43
C VAL A 55 24.11 -10.71 0.00
N SER A 56 24.98 -10.94 0.95
CA SER A 56 25.88 -9.89 1.47
C SER A 56 27.11 -9.72 0.59
N GLU A 57 27.19 -8.60 -0.13
CA GLU A 57 28.34 -8.23 -0.98
C GLU A 57 29.71 -8.37 -0.30
N ARG A 58 29.75 -8.21 1.05
CA ARG A 58 31.00 -8.23 1.83
C ARG A 58 31.33 -9.56 2.46
N LYS A 59 30.31 -10.38 2.74
CA LYS A 59 30.47 -11.60 3.55
C LYS A 59 30.31 -12.87 2.73
N ASP A 60 29.60 -12.80 1.61
CA ASP A 60 29.22 -13.98 0.83
C ASP A 60 30.09 -14.17 -0.41
N GLU A 61 30.19 -15.42 -0.86
CA GLU A 61 31.05 -15.85 -1.94
C GLU A 61 30.28 -16.68 -2.98
N LEU A 62 30.81 -16.79 -4.21
CA LEU A 62 30.25 -17.57 -5.30
C LEU A 62 30.23 -19.07 -4.98
N THR A 63 29.16 -19.76 -5.38
CA THR A 63 29.02 -21.23 -5.30
C THR A 63 28.80 -21.86 -6.68
N GLN A 64 28.20 -21.13 -7.63
CA GLN A 64 28.06 -21.54 -9.02
C GLN A 64 28.11 -20.31 -9.94
N ILE A 65 28.65 -20.48 -11.15
CA ILE A 65 28.52 -19.53 -12.25
C ILE A 65 28.02 -20.30 -13.46
N ALA A 66 26.96 -19.81 -14.07
CA ALA A 66 26.49 -20.26 -15.37
C ALA A 66 26.43 -19.09 -16.36
N ALA A 67 26.82 -19.32 -17.59
CA ALA A 67 26.72 -18.37 -18.67
C ALA A 67 26.46 -19.10 -20.01
N ALA A 68 25.67 -18.46 -20.88
CA ALA A 68 25.38 -18.97 -22.21
C ALA A 68 25.64 -17.87 -23.25
N ARG A 69 26.29 -18.21 -24.34
CA ARG A 69 26.43 -17.30 -25.48
C ARG A 69 25.19 -17.39 -26.35
N LEU A 70 24.58 -16.26 -26.58
CA LEU A 70 23.36 -16.10 -27.36
C LEU A 70 23.69 -15.45 -28.72
N GLU A 71 23.33 -16.12 -29.82
CA GLU A 71 23.47 -15.63 -31.18
C GLU A 71 22.11 -15.76 -31.89
N ARG A 72 21.46 -14.64 -32.23
CA ARG A 72 20.16 -14.59 -32.91
C ARG A 72 19.05 -15.41 -32.25
N GLY A 73 19.07 -15.45 -30.93
CA GLY A 73 18.08 -16.16 -30.12
C GLY A 73 18.40 -17.64 -29.89
N GLU A 74 19.49 -18.15 -30.39
CA GLU A 74 19.93 -19.52 -30.15
C GLU A 74 21.14 -19.53 -29.22
N ILE A 75 21.18 -20.47 -28.29
CA ILE A 75 22.31 -20.68 -27.42
C ILE A 75 23.37 -21.47 -28.21
N THR A 76 24.54 -20.88 -28.41
CA THR A 76 25.63 -21.48 -29.23
C THR A 76 26.72 -22.13 -28.40
N GLU A 77 26.97 -21.60 -27.17
CA GLU A 77 28.01 -22.09 -26.27
C GLU A 77 27.54 -21.95 -24.82
N TRP A 78 28.00 -22.87 -23.98
CA TRP A 78 27.76 -22.88 -22.55
C TRP A 78 29.05 -22.79 -21.72
N PHE A 79 28.98 -22.06 -20.61
CA PHE A 79 29.96 -22.09 -19.54
C PHE A 79 29.23 -22.35 -18.22
N VAL A 80 29.49 -23.46 -17.55
CA VAL A 80 28.91 -23.80 -16.25
C VAL A 80 29.99 -24.35 -15.36
N THR A 81 30.14 -23.79 -14.17
CA THR A 81 31.11 -24.28 -13.17
C THR A 81 30.60 -24.08 -11.75
N PHE A 82 30.78 -25.08 -10.91
CA PHE A 82 30.73 -24.86 -9.46
C PHE A 82 31.92 -24.02 -9.04
N VAL A 83 31.82 -23.38 -7.91
CA VAL A 83 32.87 -22.53 -7.33
C VAL A 83 33.04 -22.88 -5.84
N ASN A 84 34.26 -23.12 -5.41
CA ASN A 84 34.56 -23.38 -4.00
C ASN A 84 34.55 -22.04 -3.22
N PRO A 85 33.55 -21.78 -2.38
CA PRO A 85 33.45 -20.50 -1.65
C PRO A 85 34.51 -20.35 -0.53
N GLY A 86 35.27 -21.40 -0.21
CA GLY A 86 36.25 -21.41 0.88
C GLY A 86 35.64 -21.34 2.30
N LYS A 87 34.33 -21.51 2.40
CA LYS A 87 33.56 -21.52 3.64
C LYS A 87 32.30 -22.40 3.47
N PRO A 88 31.71 -22.90 4.57
CA PRO A 88 30.47 -23.68 4.49
C PRO A 88 29.34 -22.90 3.88
N ILE A 89 28.51 -23.56 3.06
CA ILE A 89 27.29 -23.01 2.51
C ILE A 89 26.20 -23.10 3.60
N PRO A 90 25.50 -22.01 3.94
CA PRO A 90 24.38 -22.08 4.88
C PRO A 90 23.30 -23.05 4.42
N ASP A 91 22.74 -23.86 5.33
CA ASP A 91 21.71 -24.87 5.02
C ASP A 91 20.52 -24.27 4.24
N GLU A 92 20.10 -23.04 4.62
CA GLU A 92 19.00 -22.34 3.91
C GLU A 92 19.33 -22.10 2.44
N ILE A 93 20.59 -21.79 2.12
CA ILE A 93 21.04 -21.55 0.74
C ILE A 93 21.20 -22.88 0.01
N SER A 94 21.76 -23.91 0.67
CA SER A 94 21.87 -25.24 0.08
C SER A 94 20.52 -25.82 -0.33
N HIS A 95 19.49 -25.62 0.51
CA HIS A 95 18.12 -26.04 0.16
C HIS A 95 17.47 -25.19 -0.95
N LEU A 96 17.81 -23.91 -1.04
CA LEU A 96 17.27 -23.01 -2.07
C LEU A 96 17.86 -23.32 -3.45
N THR A 97 19.20 -23.44 -3.52
CA THR A 97 19.97 -23.60 -4.78
C THR A 97 20.20 -25.07 -5.13
N ASN A 98 19.91 -25.99 -4.21
CA ASN A 98 20.26 -27.41 -4.30
C ASN A 98 21.76 -27.63 -4.56
N ILE A 99 22.61 -26.79 -3.97
CA ILE A 99 24.09 -26.90 -4.01
C ILE A 99 24.60 -27.15 -2.59
N PHE A 100 25.37 -28.21 -2.41
CA PHE A 100 25.88 -28.61 -1.12
C PHE A 100 27.41 -28.49 -1.07
N ASP A 101 27.99 -28.47 0.14
CA ASP A 101 29.43 -28.39 0.32
C ASP A 101 30.20 -29.49 -0.40
N THR A 102 29.58 -30.64 -0.59
CA THR A 102 30.16 -31.77 -1.36
C THR A 102 30.31 -31.48 -2.84
N ASP A 103 29.43 -30.65 -3.41
CA ASP A 103 29.40 -30.33 -4.84
C ASP A 103 30.54 -29.33 -5.20
N VAL A 104 30.88 -28.47 -4.24
CA VAL A 104 31.87 -27.39 -4.43
C VAL A 104 33.26 -27.71 -3.88
N ALA A 105 33.44 -28.84 -3.19
CA ALA A 105 34.68 -29.17 -2.49
C ALA A 105 35.93 -29.21 -3.39
N ASP A 106 35.81 -29.81 -4.57
CA ASP A 106 36.86 -29.94 -5.59
C ASP A 106 36.73 -28.91 -6.74
N ALA A 107 35.81 -27.92 -6.61
CA ALA A 107 35.57 -26.90 -7.59
C ALA A 107 36.71 -25.84 -7.61
N PRO A 108 36.90 -25.12 -8.74
CA PRO A 108 37.87 -24.04 -8.80
C PRO A 108 37.55 -22.93 -7.78
N THR A 109 38.56 -22.20 -7.38
CA THR A 109 38.44 -21.02 -6.54
C THR A 109 37.66 -19.91 -7.24
N PRO A 110 37.09 -18.95 -6.52
CA PRO A 110 36.39 -17.82 -7.12
C PRO A 110 37.22 -17.04 -8.15
N VAL A 111 38.54 -16.94 -7.91
CA VAL A 111 39.47 -16.27 -8.85
C VAL A 111 39.63 -17.06 -10.13
N GLU A 112 39.89 -18.36 -10.04
CA GLU A 112 40.08 -19.25 -11.19
C GLU A 112 38.79 -19.37 -12.01
N ALA A 113 37.65 -19.56 -11.36
CA ALA A 113 36.36 -19.63 -12.03
C ALA A 113 36.04 -18.31 -12.80
N CYS A 114 36.26 -17.15 -12.17
CA CYS A 114 36.09 -15.86 -12.81
C CYS A 114 37.10 -15.60 -13.95
N GLU A 115 38.35 -16.12 -13.87
CA GLU A 115 39.28 -16.07 -15.01
C GLU A 115 38.79 -16.91 -16.21
N GLN A 116 38.22 -18.08 -15.94
CA GLN A 116 37.66 -18.93 -17.00
C GLN A 116 36.43 -18.24 -17.62
N LEU A 117 35.55 -17.65 -16.79
CA LEU A 117 34.42 -16.87 -17.27
C LEU A 117 34.88 -15.68 -18.12
N ALA A 118 35.89 -14.92 -17.69
CA ALA A 118 36.40 -13.77 -18.45
C ALA A 118 36.92 -14.17 -19.84
N ARG A 119 37.56 -15.32 -19.96
CA ARG A 119 37.98 -15.88 -21.29
C ARG A 119 36.78 -16.27 -22.16
N PHE A 120 35.73 -16.84 -21.53
CA PHE A 120 34.51 -17.20 -22.24
C PHE A 120 33.77 -15.96 -22.74
N VAL A 121 33.63 -14.93 -21.88
CA VAL A 121 32.89 -13.68 -22.21
C VAL A 121 33.61 -12.87 -23.29
N GLY A 122 34.94 -12.66 -23.16
CA GLY A 122 35.68 -11.78 -24.05
C GLY A 122 35.16 -10.36 -24.08
N ASP A 123 34.80 -9.84 -25.24
CA ASP A 123 34.25 -8.49 -25.45
C ASP A 123 32.71 -8.47 -25.54
N ALA A 124 32.04 -9.60 -25.29
CA ALA A 124 30.59 -9.71 -25.39
C ALA A 124 29.85 -8.79 -24.41
N THR A 125 28.63 -8.40 -24.76
CA THR A 125 27.68 -7.75 -23.87
C THR A 125 27.12 -8.78 -22.89
N LEU A 126 27.12 -8.44 -21.61
CA LEU A 126 26.61 -9.29 -20.53
C LEU A 126 25.15 -8.92 -20.19
N VAL A 127 24.30 -9.91 -20.03
CA VAL A 127 22.90 -9.77 -19.60
C VAL A 127 22.69 -10.60 -18.34
N ALA A 128 22.17 -9.98 -17.29
CA ALA A 128 21.79 -10.66 -16.05
C ALA A 128 20.46 -10.14 -15.50
N HIS A 129 19.81 -10.90 -14.64
CA HIS A 129 18.56 -10.48 -13.98
C HIS A 129 18.87 -9.91 -12.60
N ASN A 130 18.80 -8.57 -12.43
CA ASN A 130 19.39 -7.79 -11.34
C ASN A 130 20.93 -7.74 -11.45
N ALA A 131 21.40 -7.35 -12.61
CA ALA A 131 22.80 -7.41 -13.05
C ALA A 131 23.81 -6.78 -12.07
N ALA A 132 23.40 -5.86 -11.19
CA ALA A 132 24.26 -5.29 -10.17
C ALA A 132 24.79 -6.34 -9.19
N PHE A 133 24.02 -7.38 -8.91
CA PHE A 133 24.39 -8.50 -8.03
C PHE A 133 25.49 -9.36 -8.68
N ASP A 134 25.21 -9.90 -9.83
CA ASP A 134 26.15 -10.78 -10.57
C ASP A 134 27.44 -10.06 -10.89
N ARG A 135 27.33 -8.83 -11.42
CA ARG A 135 28.48 -7.97 -11.70
C ARG A 135 29.34 -7.76 -10.46
N HIS A 136 28.75 -7.54 -9.30
CA HIS A 136 29.51 -7.36 -8.04
C HIS A 136 30.29 -8.62 -7.70
N PHE A 137 29.63 -9.79 -7.61
CA PHE A 137 30.28 -11.05 -7.19
C PHE A 137 31.34 -11.51 -8.18
N VAL A 138 31.15 -11.34 -9.47
CA VAL A 138 32.15 -11.68 -10.49
C VAL A 138 33.34 -10.72 -10.43
N THR A 139 33.08 -9.39 -10.42
CA THR A 139 34.13 -8.39 -10.57
C THR A 139 34.87 -8.02 -9.28
N LYS A 140 34.39 -8.45 -8.10
CA LYS A 140 35.16 -8.35 -6.85
C LYS A 140 36.35 -9.28 -6.85
N ASN A 141 36.32 -10.38 -7.60
CA ASN A 141 37.38 -11.35 -7.77
C ASN A 141 38.37 -10.87 -8.83
N ALA A 142 39.68 -11.06 -8.54
CA ALA A 142 40.77 -10.57 -9.42
C ALA A 142 40.63 -11.11 -10.86
N GLY A 143 40.25 -12.41 -11.00
CA GLY A 143 40.08 -13.06 -12.30
C GLY A 143 38.95 -12.47 -13.16
N GLY A 144 37.92 -11.89 -12.52
CA GLY A 144 36.79 -11.29 -13.21
C GLY A 144 36.83 -9.76 -13.31
N ALA A 145 37.87 -9.11 -12.76
CA ALA A 145 37.92 -7.64 -12.67
C ALA A 145 37.87 -6.94 -14.04
N CYS A 146 38.36 -7.54 -15.11
CA CYS A 146 38.29 -7.01 -16.48
C CYS A 146 36.86 -6.90 -17.00
N LEU A 147 35.93 -7.72 -16.53
CA LEU A 147 34.52 -7.70 -16.95
C LEU A 147 33.76 -6.45 -16.47
N LYS A 148 34.38 -5.58 -15.69
CA LYS A 148 33.83 -4.25 -15.36
C LYS A 148 33.67 -3.36 -16.59
N GLU A 149 34.53 -3.53 -17.59
CA GLU A 149 34.57 -2.73 -18.81
C GLU A 149 33.55 -3.19 -19.85
N ASN A 150 33.03 -4.43 -19.75
CA ASN A 150 31.97 -4.92 -20.62
C ASN A 150 30.68 -4.17 -20.35
N LEU A 151 29.82 -4.08 -21.38
CA LEU A 151 28.46 -3.56 -21.23
C LEU A 151 27.60 -4.58 -20.46
N TRP A 152 26.99 -4.18 -19.37
CA TRP A 152 26.06 -4.99 -18.59
C TRP A 152 24.63 -4.49 -18.76
N ILE A 153 23.74 -5.33 -19.24
CA ILE A 153 22.31 -5.05 -19.37
C ILE A 153 21.58 -5.70 -18.22
N ASP A 154 20.77 -4.92 -17.50
CA ASP A 154 19.89 -5.44 -16.46
C ASP A 154 18.51 -5.77 -17.03
N SER A 155 18.20 -7.06 -17.16
CA SER A 155 16.91 -7.53 -17.66
C SER A 155 15.75 -7.22 -16.71
N LEU A 156 15.99 -7.06 -15.38
CA LEU A 156 15.00 -6.63 -14.41
C LEU A 156 14.58 -5.16 -14.64
N ASP A 157 15.53 -4.29 -14.99
CA ASP A 157 15.24 -2.91 -15.39
C ASP A 157 14.40 -2.90 -16.68
N LEU A 158 14.76 -3.70 -17.69
CA LEU A 158 13.98 -3.82 -18.94
C LEU A 158 12.56 -4.29 -18.64
N ALA A 159 12.39 -5.31 -17.81
CA ALA A 159 11.08 -5.84 -17.44
C ALA A 159 10.22 -4.78 -16.73
N ARG A 160 10.78 -4.05 -15.78
CA ARG A 160 10.07 -2.97 -15.06
C ARG A 160 9.67 -1.80 -15.95
N ILE A 161 10.49 -1.51 -16.97
CA ILE A 161 10.24 -0.41 -17.91
C ILE A 161 9.26 -0.84 -19.00
N ALA A 162 9.49 -1.93 -19.69
CA ALA A 162 8.68 -2.34 -20.83
C ALA A 162 7.34 -2.96 -20.43
N LEU A 163 7.29 -3.64 -19.26
CA LEU A 163 6.15 -4.39 -18.77
C LEU A 163 5.66 -3.89 -17.39
N PRO A 164 5.43 -2.58 -17.17
CA PRO A 164 5.14 -2.01 -15.86
C PRO A 164 3.80 -2.47 -15.28
N ARG A 165 2.96 -3.16 -16.07
CA ARG A 165 1.65 -3.67 -15.65
C ARG A 165 1.69 -5.12 -15.14
N LEU A 166 2.86 -5.78 -15.12
CA LEU A 166 2.99 -7.09 -14.48
C LEU A 166 2.96 -6.97 -12.94
N LYS A 167 2.34 -7.93 -12.27
CA LYS A 167 2.29 -8.03 -10.80
C LYS A 167 3.69 -8.22 -10.19
N SER A 168 4.55 -8.94 -10.89
CA SER A 168 5.92 -9.24 -10.47
C SER A 168 6.87 -9.26 -11.67
N HIS A 169 8.13 -8.94 -11.42
CA HIS A 169 9.19 -8.93 -12.43
C HIS A 169 10.33 -9.88 -12.05
N ARG A 170 10.12 -10.84 -11.11
CA ARG A 170 11.10 -11.89 -10.84
C ARG A 170 11.20 -12.82 -12.05
N LEU A 171 12.38 -13.39 -12.29
CA LEU A 171 12.61 -14.27 -13.45
C LEU A 171 11.57 -15.40 -13.54
N ILE A 172 11.32 -16.09 -12.41
CA ILE A 172 10.32 -17.16 -12.35
C ILE A 172 8.90 -16.70 -12.73
N ASP A 173 8.51 -15.49 -12.33
CA ASP A 173 7.18 -14.96 -12.65
C ASP A 173 7.08 -14.54 -14.12
N LEU A 174 8.18 -14.02 -14.70
CA LEU A 174 8.28 -13.75 -16.15
C LEU A 174 8.23 -15.04 -16.97
N VAL A 175 8.92 -16.08 -16.52
CA VAL A 175 8.89 -17.43 -17.12
C VAL A 175 7.45 -17.95 -17.19
N HIS A 176 6.72 -17.88 -16.09
CA HIS A 176 5.33 -18.32 -16.05
C HIS A 176 4.40 -17.42 -16.88
N ALA A 177 4.59 -16.09 -16.85
CA ALA A 177 3.75 -15.15 -17.60
C ALA A 177 3.85 -15.34 -19.13
N PHE A 178 5.02 -15.76 -19.61
CA PHE A 178 5.29 -15.92 -21.04
C PHE A 178 5.51 -17.37 -21.46
N ASP A 179 5.28 -18.34 -20.58
CA ASP A 179 5.50 -19.77 -20.87
C ASP A 179 6.90 -20.00 -21.47
N ALA A 180 7.93 -19.51 -20.80
CA ALA A 180 9.34 -19.68 -21.10
C ALA A 180 9.91 -20.93 -20.39
N PRO A 181 11.15 -21.38 -20.71
CA PRO A 181 11.79 -22.49 -19.98
C PRO A 181 11.83 -22.26 -18.47
N ILE A 182 11.64 -23.33 -17.69
CA ILE A 182 11.44 -23.24 -16.25
C ILE A 182 12.74 -22.86 -15.53
N SER A 183 12.69 -21.82 -14.68
CA SER A 183 13.72 -21.42 -13.72
C SER A 183 13.62 -22.28 -12.44
N THR A 184 14.75 -22.76 -11.91
CA THR A 184 14.79 -23.71 -10.78
C THR A 184 15.69 -23.28 -9.61
N HIS A 185 16.18 -22.05 -9.58
CA HIS A 185 17.22 -21.58 -8.67
C HIS A 185 18.52 -22.40 -8.78
N ARG A 186 18.84 -22.78 -9.99
CA ARG A 186 20.16 -23.24 -10.41
C ARG A 186 20.61 -22.36 -11.57
N ALA A 187 21.84 -21.87 -11.50
CA ALA A 187 22.31 -20.87 -12.43
C ALA A 187 22.22 -21.31 -13.92
N ASP A 188 22.39 -22.59 -14.21
CA ASP A 188 22.25 -23.12 -15.58
C ASP A 188 20.81 -23.05 -16.12
N ALA A 189 19.82 -23.45 -15.32
CA ALA A 189 18.41 -23.37 -15.70
C ALA A 189 17.92 -21.92 -15.76
N ASP A 190 18.41 -21.07 -14.85
CA ASP A 190 18.04 -19.67 -14.80
C ASP A 190 18.63 -18.89 -16.00
N VAL A 191 19.82 -19.23 -16.46
CA VAL A 191 20.40 -18.69 -17.71
C VAL A 191 19.58 -19.09 -18.95
N GLU A 192 19.14 -20.36 -19.04
CA GLU A 192 18.28 -20.80 -20.17
C GLU A 192 16.96 -20.04 -20.20
N ALA A 193 16.33 -19.92 -19.03
CA ALA A 193 15.11 -19.14 -18.88
C ALA A 193 15.32 -17.67 -19.23
N LEU A 194 16.41 -17.07 -18.77
CA LEU A 194 16.75 -15.68 -19.04
C LEU A 194 17.05 -15.41 -20.51
N CYS A 195 17.68 -16.34 -21.24
CA CYS A 195 17.87 -16.22 -22.69
C CYS A 195 16.53 -16.02 -23.43
N ALA A 196 15.54 -16.83 -23.11
CA ALA A 196 14.20 -16.71 -23.71
C ALA A 196 13.49 -15.43 -23.27
N VAL A 197 13.51 -15.10 -21.96
CA VAL A 197 12.88 -13.90 -21.40
C VAL A 197 13.53 -12.63 -21.97
N TYR A 198 14.85 -12.59 -22.14
CA TYR A 198 15.55 -11.42 -22.68
C TYR A 198 15.02 -11.03 -24.06
N ARG A 199 14.81 -11.98 -24.97
CA ARG A 199 14.24 -11.70 -26.29
C ARG A 199 12.81 -11.17 -26.22
N ILE A 200 12.01 -11.70 -25.29
CA ILE A 200 10.65 -11.19 -25.04
C ILE A 200 10.70 -9.73 -24.54
N LEU A 201 11.67 -9.40 -23.70
CA LEU A 201 11.89 -8.02 -23.22
C LEU A 201 12.34 -7.09 -24.36
N LEU A 202 13.18 -7.56 -25.29
CA LEU A 202 13.53 -6.79 -26.49
C LEU A 202 12.30 -6.52 -27.37
N ALA A 203 11.43 -7.53 -27.53
CA ALA A 203 10.15 -7.35 -28.24
C ALA A 203 9.28 -6.30 -27.54
N ALA A 204 9.21 -6.38 -26.21
CA ALA A 204 8.42 -5.42 -25.42
C ALA A 204 8.93 -3.98 -25.55
N VAL A 205 10.25 -3.75 -25.54
CA VAL A 205 10.83 -2.43 -25.79
C VAL A 205 10.58 -1.95 -27.22
N SER A 206 10.70 -2.86 -28.20
CA SER A 206 10.46 -2.53 -29.62
C SER A 206 9.00 -2.16 -29.92
N ASP A 207 8.05 -2.68 -29.10
CA ASP A 207 6.62 -2.42 -29.21
C ASP A 207 6.18 -1.12 -28.49
N MET A 208 7.09 -0.46 -27.77
CA MET A 208 6.82 0.84 -27.14
C MET A 208 6.74 1.95 -28.19
N PRO A 209 6.01 3.07 -27.93
CA PRO A 209 5.97 4.22 -28.84
C PRO A 209 7.37 4.76 -29.17
N ASN A 210 7.65 4.98 -30.45
CA ASN A 210 8.98 5.37 -30.91
C ASN A 210 9.52 6.66 -30.28
N ASP A 211 8.66 7.66 -30.06
CA ASP A 211 9.02 8.91 -29.41
C ASP A 211 9.38 8.71 -27.93
N LEU A 212 8.73 7.76 -27.25
CA LEU A 212 9.04 7.39 -25.88
C LEU A 212 10.37 6.64 -25.81
N VAL A 213 10.61 5.66 -26.68
CA VAL A 213 11.89 4.91 -26.75
C VAL A 213 13.05 5.88 -27.02
N GLU A 214 12.87 6.78 -28.00
CA GLU A 214 13.86 7.82 -28.32
C GLU A 214 14.13 8.76 -27.14
N TYR A 215 13.10 9.13 -26.37
CA TYR A 215 13.27 9.95 -25.16
C TYR A 215 14.02 9.17 -24.06
N ILE A 216 13.63 7.93 -23.80
CA ILE A 216 14.26 7.07 -22.78
C ILE A 216 15.74 6.87 -23.10
N SER A 217 16.11 6.67 -24.37
CA SER A 217 17.50 6.49 -24.81
C SER A 217 18.43 7.67 -24.47
N LYS A 218 17.85 8.84 -24.21
CA LYS A 218 18.59 10.10 -23.92
C LYS A 218 18.54 10.51 -22.44
N LEU A 219 17.92 9.69 -21.57
CA LEU A 219 17.73 10.02 -20.15
C LEU A 219 19.05 10.12 -19.39
N ALA A 220 20.01 9.24 -19.67
CA ALA A 220 21.31 9.22 -19.02
C ALA A 220 22.39 8.69 -19.98
N PRO A 221 23.68 9.07 -19.79
CA PRO A 221 24.80 8.42 -20.45
C PRO A 221 24.87 6.92 -20.13
N ILE A 222 25.46 6.12 -21.05
CA ILE A 222 25.58 4.66 -20.87
C ILE A 222 26.44 4.33 -19.65
N GLU A 223 27.40 5.15 -19.29
CA GLU A 223 28.26 5.00 -18.11
C GLU A 223 27.48 5.14 -16.80
N GLU A 224 26.40 5.92 -16.78
CA GLU A 224 25.51 6.10 -15.64
C GLU A 224 24.35 5.10 -15.60
N TRP A 225 23.95 4.58 -16.79
CA TRP A 225 22.88 3.60 -16.95
C TRP A 225 23.09 2.74 -18.18
N SER A 226 23.79 1.63 -18.02
CA SER A 226 24.19 0.75 -19.11
C SER A 226 23.03 0.10 -19.86
N THR A 227 21.91 -0.23 -19.18
CA THR A 227 20.70 -0.76 -19.82
C THR A 227 20.07 0.23 -20.80
N GLY A 228 20.37 1.52 -20.72
CA GLY A 228 19.96 2.56 -21.66
C GLY A 228 20.44 2.28 -23.09
N ALA A 229 21.52 1.51 -23.28
CA ALA A 229 22.02 1.09 -24.58
C ALA A 229 20.97 0.32 -25.40
N VAL A 230 20.12 -0.49 -24.77
CA VAL A 230 19.04 -1.24 -25.45
C VAL A 230 18.07 -0.25 -26.10
N PHE A 231 17.65 0.78 -25.40
CA PHE A 231 16.74 1.80 -25.94
C PHE A 231 17.41 2.61 -27.06
N ALA A 232 18.72 2.89 -26.97
CA ALA A 232 19.45 3.62 -27.98
C ALA A 232 19.54 2.82 -29.30
N LEU A 233 19.84 1.53 -29.25
CA LEU A 233 19.92 0.65 -30.42
C LEU A 233 18.53 0.43 -31.05
N ILE A 234 17.50 0.15 -30.27
CA ILE A 234 16.13 0.00 -30.78
C ILE A 234 15.63 1.31 -31.41
N ALA A 235 15.88 2.47 -30.78
CA ALA A 235 15.53 3.78 -31.35
C ALA A 235 16.25 4.02 -32.70
N ALA A 236 17.50 3.57 -32.86
CA ALA A 236 18.23 3.65 -34.14
C ALA A 236 17.59 2.76 -35.22
N GLN A 237 17.25 1.52 -34.89
CA GLN A 237 16.57 0.59 -35.82
C GLN A 237 15.19 1.13 -36.22
N GLN A 238 14.38 1.64 -35.29
CA GLN A 238 13.07 2.25 -35.58
C GLN A 238 13.20 3.44 -36.55
N ARG A 239 14.23 4.28 -36.40
CA ARG A 239 14.51 5.40 -37.30
C ARG A 239 14.90 4.92 -38.71
N GLU A 240 15.73 3.89 -38.83
CA GLU A 240 16.12 3.30 -40.13
C GLU A 240 14.90 2.74 -40.87
N HIS A 241 14.04 2.02 -40.19
CA HIS A 241 12.79 1.50 -40.73
C HIS A 241 11.84 2.61 -41.18
N ALA A 242 11.67 3.66 -40.37
CA ALA A 242 10.83 4.81 -40.72
C ALA A 242 11.35 5.56 -41.96
N THR A 243 12.65 5.74 -42.09
CA THR A 243 13.30 6.41 -43.21
C THR A 243 13.17 5.58 -44.50
N SER A 244 13.28 4.25 -44.41
CA SER A 244 13.13 3.33 -45.56
C SER A 244 11.68 3.30 -46.07
N ALA A 245 10.69 3.45 -45.20
CA ALA A 245 9.27 3.41 -45.58
C ALA A 245 8.74 4.76 -46.12
N ALA A 246 9.32 5.88 -45.74
CA ALA A 246 8.78 7.22 -46.05
C ALA A 246 9.46 7.90 -47.26
N GLY A 247 10.61 7.42 -47.76
CA GLY A 247 11.32 8.01 -48.90
C GLY A 247 11.85 9.43 -48.70
N GLU A 248 11.56 10.09 -47.58
CA GLU A 248 12.03 11.41 -47.14
C GLU A 248 12.45 11.36 -45.68
N LYS A 249 13.28 12.30 -45.25
CA LYS A 249 13.64 12.41 -43.81
C LYS A 249 12.39 12.47 -42.96
N ALA A 250 12.11 11.39 -42.22
CA ALA A 250 11.04 11.39 -41.24
C ALA A 250 11.29 12.52 -40.23
N GLU A 251 10.37 13.50 -40.13
CA GLU A 251 10.41 14.51 -39.08
C GLU A 251 10.26 13.82 -37.71
N THR A 252 11.31 13.79 -36.95
CA THR A 252 11.27 13.30 -35.56
C THR A 252 10.53 14.34 -34.70
N PHE A 253 9.29 14.05 -34.33
CA PHE A 253 8.58 14.87 -33.35
C PHE A 253 9.25 14.66 -31.98
N PRO A 254 9.57 15.75 -31.25
CA PRO A 254 10.09 15.61 -29.89
C PRO A 254 9.04 14.97 -28.98
N PHE A 255 9.49 14.12 -28.06
CA PHE A 255 8.60 13.48 -27.08
C PHE A 255 7.73 14.51 -26.35
N SER A 256 6.44 14.25 -26.32
CA SER A 256 5.46 15.10 -25.65
C SER A 256 4.56 14.28 -24.73
N LEU A 257 4.76 14.49 -23.42
CA LEU A 257 3.92 13.86 -22.39
C LEU A 257 2.41 14.15 -22.58
N SER A 258 2.06 15.38 -23.03
CA SER A 258 0.68 15.73 -23.35
C SER A 258 0.15 15.02 -24.60
N ALA A 259 0.98 14.82 -25.63
CA ALA A 259 0.59 14.07 -26.82
C ALA A 259 0.37 12.59 -26.48
N MET A 260 1.28 11.97 -25.75
CA MET A 260 1.16 10.59 -25.25
C MET A 260 -0.15 10.40 -24.49
N ARG A 261 -0.49 11.30 -23.53
CA ARG A 261 -1.76 11.21 -22.79
C ARG A 261 -2.99 11.44 -23.66
N ARG A 262 -2.95 12.35 -24.63
CA ARG A 262 -4.06 12.52 -25.59
C ARG A 262 -4.25 11.29 -26.48
N GLY A 263 -3.17 10.66 -26.92
CA GLY A 263 -3.23 9.43 -27.69
C GLY A 263 -3.95 8.31 -26.93
N ARG A 264 -3.70 8.18 -25.62
CA ARG A 264 -4.39 7.19 -24.76
C ARG A 264 -5.89 7.41 -24.67
N PHE A 265 -6.35 8.67 -24.72
CA PHE A 265 -7.77 9.06 -24.68
C PHE A 265 -8.31 9.50 -26.02
N SER A 266 -7.74 9.05 -27.15
CA SER A 266 -8.31 9.32 -28.47
C SER A 266 -9.76 8.83 -28.57
N GLN A 267 -10.56 9.48 -29.39
CA GLN A 267 -12.03 9.28 -29.46
C GLN A 267 -12.47 7.81 -29.66
N ALA A 268 -11.59 6.94 -30.15
CA ALA A 268 -11.87 5.51 -30.32
C ALA A 268 -11.90 4.74 -28.99
N ASN A 269 -11.26 5.25 -27.94
CA ASN A 269 -11.11 4.61 -26.61
C ASN A 269 -11.91 5.33 -25.50
N GLN A 270 -12.66 6.38 -25.80
CA GLN A 270 -13.56 6.93 -24.79
C GLN A 270 -14.73 5.97 -24.61
N PRO A 271 -15.02 5.53 -23.37
CA PRO A 271 -16.33 4.95 -23.11
C PRO A 271 -17.35 5.94 -23.62
N LYS A 272 -18.28 5.47 -24.47
CA LYS A 272 -19.42 6.31 -24.90
C LYS A 272 -19.99 6.97 -23.65
N PRO A 273 -20.24 8.28 -23.63
CA PRO A 273 -20.97 8.88 -22.53
C PRO A 273 -22.18 8.00 -22.30
N ALA A 274 -22.38 7.57 -21.05
CA ALA A 274 -23.59 6.86 -20.66
C ALA A 274 -24.75 7.61 -21.34
N SER A 275 -25.65 6.87 -21.97
CA SER A 275 -26.76 7.47 -22.71
C SER A 275 -27.32 8.62 -21.87
N GLU A 276 -27.71 9.75 -22.48
CA GLU A 276 -28.10 10.96 -21.77
C GLU A 276 -29.16 10.74 -20.66
N ASN A 277 -29.76 9.55 -20.61
CA ASN A 277 -30.71 9.11 -19.59
C ASN A 277 -30.15 8.44 -18.36
N THR A 278 -28.83 8.20 -18.24
CA THR A 278 -28.23 7.45 -17.08
C THR A 278 -27.17 8.22 -16.30
N ALA A 279 -26.82 9.43 -16.72
CA ALA A 279 -25.91 10.27 -15.92
C ALA A 279 -26.66 10.83 -14.69
N PRO A 280 -26.13 10.69 -13.46
CA PRO A 280 -26.74 11.31 -12.28
C PRO A 280 -26.92 12.80 -12.51
N ASN A 281 -28.16 13.26 -12.37
CA ASN A 281 -28.47 14.67 -12.52
C ASN A 281 -28.21 15.36 -11.17
N ALA A 282 -27.39 16.40 -11.15
CA ALA A 282 -27.05 17.13 -9.92
C ALA A 282 -28.29 17.63 -9.14
N GLN A 283 -29.44 17.79 -9.82
CA GLN A 283 -30.72 18.15 -9.19
C GLN A 283 -31.46 16.95 -8.58
N SER A 284 -31.09 15.68 -8.90
CA SER A 284 -31.73 14.48 -8.34
C SER A 284 -31.04 14.00 -7.06
N GLU A 285 -29.88 14.53 -6.72
CA GLU A 285 -29.09 14.06 -5.54
C GLU A 285 -29.76 14.42 -4.20
N ASP A 286 -30.67 15.38 -4.15
CA ASP A 286 -31.39 15.75 -2.93
C ASP A 286 -32.70 14.99 -2.74
N LEU A 287 -33.15 14.24 -3.73
CA LEU A 287 -34.34 13.42 -3.61
C LEU A 287 -34.01 11.99 -3.12
N PRO A 288 -34.88 11.39 -2.29
CA PRO A 288 -34.75 9.98 -1.94
C PRO A 288 -34.71 9.09 -3.18
N MET A 289 -33.86 8.08 -3.15
CA MET A 289 -33.73 7.12 -4.24
C MET A 289 -34.95 6.19 -4.30
N GLU A 290 -35.22 5.70 -5.51
CA GLU A 290 -36.19 4.62 -5.72
C GLU A 290 -35.47 3.26 -5.62
N PHE A 291 -35.90 2.45 -4.68
CA PHE A 291 -35.32 1.15 -4.40
C PHE A 291 -36.22 0.02 -4.86
N PRO A 292 -35.63 -1.19 -5.13
CA PRO A 292 -36.41 -2.40 -5.44
C PRO A 292 -37.29 -2.82 -4.26
N ALA A 293 -38.30 -3.68 -4.51
CA ALA A 293 -39.06 -4.32 -3.45
C ALA A 293 -38.25 -5.41 -2.73
N ALA A 294 -38.61 -5.71 -1.47
CA ALA A 294 -37.92 -6.73 -0.68
C ALA A 294 -37.97 -8.12 -1.31
N GLU A 295 -39.07 -8.45 -1.96
CA GLU A 295 -39.30 -9.69 -2.67
C GLU A 295 -38.40 -9.84 -3.91
N GLU A 296 -38.07 -8.73 -4.57
CA GLU A 296 -37.14 -8.69 -5.70
C GLU A 296 -35.70 -8.97 -5.26
N ILE A 297 -35.28 -8.42 -4.09
CA ILE A 297 -33.99 -8.74 -3.48
C ILE A 297 -33.92 -10.22 -3.10
N GLU A 298 -34.97 -10.77 -2.50
CA GLU A 298 -35.02 -12.21 -2.15
C GLU A 298 -34.89 -13.09 -3.40
N ALA A 299 -35.63 -12.79 -4.44
CA ALA A 299 -35.56 -13.51 -5.70
C ALA A 299 -34.16 -13.42 -6.35
N ALA A 300 -33.48 -12.28 -6.22
CA ALA A 300 -32.14 -12.12 -6.77
C ALA A 300 -31.09 -13.05 -6.12
N PHE A 301 -31.27 -13.43 -4.86
CA PHE A 301 -30.40 -14.37 -4.15
C PHE A 301 -30.84 -15.85 -4.25
N SER A 302 -31.83 -16.16 -5.08
CA SER A 302 -32.16 -17.57 -5.39
C SER A 302 -31.11 -18.18 -6.34
N PRO A 303 -31.03 -19.55 -6.44
CA PRO A 303 -30.08 -20.18 -7.37
C PRO A 303 -30.20 -19.71 -8.84
N ASP A 304 -31.43 -19.46 -9.29
CA ASP A 304 -31.73 -18.97 -10.64
C ASP A 304 -31.80 -17.40 -10.71
N GLY A 305 -31.50 -16.73 -9.61
CA GLY A 305 -31.55 -15.26 -9.50
C GLY A 305 -30.25 -14.57 -9.96
N LEU A 306 -30.25 -13.26 -9.90
CA LEU A 306 -29.11 -12.42 -10.34
C LEU A 306 -27.82 -12.80 -9.63
N VAL A 307 -27.82 -13.02 -8.31
CA VAL A 307 -26.64 -13.37 -7.55
C VAL A 307 -26.29 -14.86 -7.73
N GLY A 308 -27.31 -15.73 -7.83
CA GLY A 308 -27.10 -17.15 -8.07
C GLY A 308 -26.34 -17.42 -9.37
N SER A 309 -26.64 -16.67 -10.41
CA SER A 309 -25.98 -16.81 -11.72
C SER A 309 -24.52 -16.33 -11.75
N LEU A 310 -24.04 -15.59 -10.72
CA LEU A 310 -22.65 -15.14 -10.63
C LEU A 310 -21.65 -16.24 -10.32
N TYR A 311 -22.10 -17.32 -9.69
CA TYR A 311 -21.22 -18.36 -9.13
C TYR A 311 -21.65 -19.74 -9.59
N ASN A 312 -20.73 -20.54 -10.12
CA ASN A 312 -21.03 -21.91 -10.61
C ASN A 312 -21.54 -22.83 -9.49
N ASP A 313 -21.06 -22.63 -8.25
CA ASP A 313 -21.41 -23.41 -7.07
C ASP A 313 -22.10 -22.51 -6.03
N PHE A 314 -23.16 -21.82 -6.44
CA PHE A 314 -23.86 -20.90 -5.55
C PHE A 314 -24.65 -21.66 -4.49
N GLU A 315 -24.35 -21.39 -3.22
CA GLU A 315 -25.13 -21.87 -2.07
C GLU A 315 -25.93 -20.69 -1.49
N PRO A 316 -27.28 -20.78 -1.49
CA PRO A 316 -28.13 -19.79 -0.84
C PRO A 316 -27.80 -19.67 0.66
N ARG A 317 -27.75 -18.46 1.18
CA ARG A 317 -27.47 -18.16 2.59
C ARG A 317 -28.53 -17.20 3.10
N ASP A 318 -29.31 -17.66 4.07
CA ASP A 318 -30.41 -16.88 4.64
C ASP A 318 -29.90 -15.57 5.25
N GLU A 319 -28.74 -15.60 5.91
CA GLU A 319 -28.13 -14.41 6.52
C GLU A 319 -27.78 -13.35 5.46
N GLN A 320 -27.36 -13.77 4.25
CA GLN A 320 -27.06 -12.85 3.15
C GLN A 320 -28.32 -12.12 2.67
N VAL A 321 -29.40 -12.85 2.51
CA VAL A 321 -30.71 -12.30 2.10
C VAL A 321 -31.25 -11.34 3.15
N VAL A 322 -31.17 -11.73 4.44
CA VAL A 322 -31.59 -10.85 5.55
C VAL A 322 -30.78 -9.58 5.57
N MET A 323 -29.45 -9.68 5.42
CA MET A 323 -28.58 -8.50 5.36
C MET A 323 -28.96 -7.57 4.21
N ALA A 324 -29.17 -8.12 3.01
CA ALA A 324 -29.54 -7.34 1.83
C ALA A 324 -30.89 -6.62 2.01
N LYS A 325 -31.87 -7.27 2.64
CA LYS A 325 -33.17 -6.68 2.98
C LYS A 325 -33.04 -5.57 4.04
N GLU A 326 -32.22 -5.73 5.08
CA GLU A 326 -32.00 -4.70 6.09
C GLU A 326 -31.25 -3.49 5.50
N VAL A 327 -30.27 -3.70 4.61
CA VAL A 327 -29.63 -2.63 3.84
C VAL A 327 -30.64 -1.88 2.98
N LEU A 328 -31.46 -2.60 2.21
CA LEU A 328 -32.54 -2.05 1.41
C LEU A 328 -33.50 -1.21 2.25
N LYS A 329 -33.93 -1.73 3.39
CA LYS A 329 -34.84 -1.05 4.32
C LYS A 329 -34.21 0.23 4.86
N ALA A 330 -32.96 0.20 5.28
CA ALA A 330 -32.24 1.37 5.78
C ALA A 330 -32.18 2.49 4.72
N PHE A 331 -31.88 2.14 3.49
CA PHE A 331 -31.83 3.08 2.37
C PHE A 331 -33.22 3.63 2.03
N SER A 332 -34.23 2.78 1.88
CA SER A 332 -35.59 3.18 1.50
C SER A 332 -36.29 4.02 2.57
N THR A 333 -35.95 3.84 3.85
CA THR A 333 -36.50 4.62 4.97
C THR A 333 -35.61 5.79 5.40
N SER A 334 -34.48 6.02 4.70
CA SER A 334 -33.49 7.06 5.06
C SER A 334 -33.06 6.98 6.52
N THR A 335 -32.76 5.76 7.01
CA THR A 335 -32.25 5.50 8.37
C THR A 335 -30.86 4.93 8.31
N ASN A 336 -30.07 5.14 9.37
CA ASN A 336 -28.77 4.48 9.47
C ASN A 336 -28.91 3.02 9.93
N LEU A 337 -27.93 2.17 9.57
CA LEU A 337 -27.91 0.77 9.94
C LEU A 337 -26.51 0.37 10.43
N VAL A 338 -26.44 -0.37 11.54
CA VAL A 338 -25.24 -1.07 12.00
C VAL A 338 -25.49 -2.55 11.92
N VAL A 339 -24.77 -3.25 11.05
CA VAL A 339 -24.94 -4.70 10.85
C VAL A 339 -23.65 -5.46 11.14
N GLU A 340 -23.72 -6.41 12.06
CA GLU A 340 -22.70 -7.42 12.22
C GLU A 340 -23.14 -8.68 11.46
N ALA A 341 -22.35 -9.05 10.45
CA ALA A 341 -22.55 -10.27 9.67
C ALA A 341 -21.26 -11.09 9.69
N GLY A 342 -21.32 -12.27 10.23
CA GLY A 342 -20.17 -13.17 10.42
C GLY A 342 -19.42 -13.49 9.13
N THR A 343 -18.31 -14.20 9.25
CA THR A 343 -17.55 -14.66 8.07
C THR A 343 -18.41 -15.63 7.24
N GLY A 344 -18.22 -15.59 5.92
CA GLY A 344 -18.94 -16.48 5.00
C GLY A 344 -20.32 -16.01 4.56
N VAL A 345 -20.92 -14.98 5.17
CA VAL A 345 -22.25 -14.47 4.79
C VAL A 345 -22.29 -13.89 3.36
N GLY A 346 -21.16 -13.45 2.81
CA GLY A 346 -21.15 -12.78 1.50
C GLY A 346 -21.57 -11.32 1.59
N LYS A 347 -21.08 -10.59 2.62
CA LYS A 347 -21.40 -9.17 2.92
C LYS A 347 -21.35 -8.26 1.70
N SER A 348 -20.28 -8.37 0.90
CA SER A 348 -20.09 -7.48 -0.25
C SER A 348 -21.29 -7.48 -1.18
N MET A 349 -21.72 -8.64 -1.62
CA MET A 349 -22.85 -8.74 -2.53
C MET A 349 -24.17 -8.35 -1.86
N ALA A 350 -24.33 -8.62 -0.54
CA ALA A 350 -25.52 -8.25 0.21
C ALA A 350 -25.78 -6.73 0.28
N TYR A 351 -24.71 -5.91 0.28
CA TYR A 351 -24.90 -4.46 0.20
C TYR A 351 -24.73 -3.90 -1.23
N LEU A 352 -23.93 -4.53 -2.11
CA LEU A 352 -23.71 -4.04 -3.48
C LEU A 352 -24.96 -4.19 -4.36
N LEU A 353 -25.70 -5.30 -4.24
CA LEU A 353 -26.88 -5.51 -5.07
C LEU A 353 -27.99 -4.45 -4.83
N PRO A 354 -28.49 -4.22 -3.60
CA PRO A 354 -29.48 -3.17 -3.37
C PRO A 354 -28.94 -1.78 -3.72
N SER A 355 -27.64 -1.53 -3.53
CA SER A 355 -26.97 -0.29 -3.92
C SER A 355 -26.99 -0.07 -5.43
N ALA A 356 -26.62 -1.07 -6.20
CA ALA A 356 -26.57 -1.00 -7.66
C ALA A 356 -27.96 -0.83 -8.26
N LEU A 357 -28.95 -1.58 -7.79
CA LEU A 357 -30.34 -1.49 -8.27
C LEU A 357 -30.96 -0.12 -7.95
N GLY A 358 -30.78 0.38 -6.72
CA GLY A 358 -31.25 1.73 -6.36
C GLY A 358 -30.59 2.82 -7.20
N ALA A 359 -29.26 2.74 -7.38
CA ALA A 359 -28.52 3.72 -8.18
C ALA A 359 -28.94 3.72 -9.66
N LEU A 360 -29.16 2.53 -10.26
CA LEU A 360 -29.62 2.42 -11.65
C LEU A 360 -31.04 2.97 -11.86
N ARG A 361 -31.97 2.65 -10.93
CA ARG A 361 -33.36 3.13 -11.02
C ARG A 361 -33.48 4.64 -10.89
N SER A 362 -32.73 5.22 -9.98
CA SER A 362 -32.80 6.63 -9.64
C SER A 362 -31.85 7.50 -10.44
N GLY A 363 -30.94 6.92 -11.22
CA GLY A 363 -29.86 7.67 -11.85
C GLY A 363 -28.99 8.43 -10.84
N SER A 364 -28.90 7.95 -9.59
CA SER A 364 -28.17 8.57 -8.49
C SER A 364 -26.92 7.76 -8.14
N ARG A 365 -26.19 8.18 -7.10
CA ARG A 365 -24.94 7.58 -6.68
C ARG A 365 -25.02 7.02 -5.26
N ILE A 366 -24.41 5.86 -5.07
CA ILE A 366 -24.12 5.29 -3.76
C ILE A 366 -22.61 5.17 -3.56
N GLY A 367 -22.13 5.52 -2.37
CA GLY A 367 -20.73 5.39 -1.96
C GLY A 367 -20.49 4.11 -1.16
N VAL A 368 -19.34 3.49 -1.40
CA VAL A 368 -18.82 2.37 -0.59
C VAL A 368 -17.44 2.75 -0.10
N ALA A 369 -17.26 2.80 1.22
CA ALA A 369 -15.98 3.07 1.87
C ALA A 369 -15.45 1.79 2.53
N THR A 370 -14.26 1.32 2.12
CA THR A 370 -13.63 0.12 2.67
C THR A 370 -12.47 0.47 3.60
N LYS A 371 -12.10 -0.42 4.51
CA LYS A 371 -11.00 -0.17 5.45
C LYS A 371 -9.63 -0.06 4.77
N THR A 372 -9.37 -0.88 3.74
CA THR A 372 -8.07 -0.98 3.07
C THR A 372 -8.17 -0.87 1.55
N ASN A 373 -7.09 -0.46 0.90
CA ASN A 373 -7.04 -0.46 -0.57
C ASN A 373 -7.18 -1.87 -1.17
N ALA A 374 -6.71 -2.92 -0.48
CA ALA A 374 -6.88 -4.30 -0.95
C ALA A 374 -8.36 -4.73 -1.05
N LEU A 375 -9.17 -4.36 -0.06
CA LEU A 375 -10.62 -4.59 -0.10
C LEU A 375 -11.30 -3.72 -1.15
N LEU A 376 -10.86 -2.47 -1.30
CA LEU A 376 -11.33 -1.59 -2.38
C LEU A 376 -11.07 -2.24 -3.75
N ASP A 377 -9.85 -2.71 -3.97
CA ASP A 377 -9.45 -3.35 -5.24
C ASP A 377 -10.24 -4.66 -5.48
N GLN A 378 -10.53 -5.44 -4.44
CA GLN A 378 -11.41 -6.61 -4.53
C GLN A 378 -12.81 -6.23 -5.03
N ILE A 379 -13.44 -5.21 -4.44
CA ILE A 379 -14.78 -4.76 -4.87
C ILE A 379 -14.75 -4.29 -6.33
N VAL A 380 -13.76 -3.48 -6.69
CA VAL A 380 -13.70 -2.81 -8.00
C VAL A 380 -13.31 -3.76 -9.14
N TYR A 381 -12.41 -4.72 -8.87
CA TYR A 381 -11.86 -5.58 -9.92
C TYR A 381 -12.43 -7.01 -9.92
N LYS A 382 -13.17 -7.41 -8.88
CA LYS A 382 -13.80 -8.74 -8.82
C LYS A 382 -15.33 -8.68 -8.68
N GLU A 383 -15.85 -8.00 -7.66
CA GLU A 383 -17.28 -8.03 -7.34
C GLU A 383 -18.12 -7.18 -8.33
N LEU A 384 -17.74 -5.92 -8.53
CA LEU A 384 -18.50 -5.01 -9.41
C LEU A 384 -18.46 -5.39 -10.89
N PRO A 385 -17.37 -5.90 -11.48
CA PRO A 385 -17.39 -6.41 -12.86
C PRO A 385 -18.36 -7.56 -13.06
N LEU A 386 -18.41 -8.53 -12.13
CA LEU A 386 -19.36 -9.63 -12.16
C LEU A 386 -20.80 -9.11 -12.06
N LEU A 387 -21.10 -8.25 -11.10
CA LEU A 387 -22.41 -7.66 -10.94
C LEU A 387 -22.84 -6.85 -12.17
N LYS A 388 -21.92 -6.08 -12.76
CA LYS A 388 -22.16 -5.31 -13.98
C LYS A 388 -22.57 -6.19 -15.17
N SER A 389 -21.82 -7.28 -15.43
CA SER A 389 -22.12 -8.20 -16.55
C SER A 389 -23.50 -8.82 -16.37
N THR A 390 -23.79 -9.33 -15.17
CA THR A 390 -25.08 -9.98 -14.89
C THR A 390 -26.28 -9.02 -15.00
N LEU A 391 -26.14 -7.79 -14.48
CA LEU A 391 -27.21 -6.78 -14.62
C LEU A 391 -27.45 -6.38 -16.09
N ALA A 392 -26.40 -6.31 -16.89
CA ALA A 392 -26.51 -6.02 -18.32
C ALA A 392 -27.15 -7.20 -19.08
N GLU A 393 -26.74 -8.43 -18.82
CA GLU A 393 -27.30 -9.65 -19.41
C GLU A 393 -28.79 -9.85 -19.04
N ALA A 394 -29.16 -9.51 -17.82
CA ALA A 394 -30.54 -9.51 -17.36
C ALA A 394 -31.38 -8.34 -17.88
N GLY A 395 -30.79 -7.39 -18.63
CA GLY A 395 -31.50 -6.23 -19.16
C GLY A 395 -31.89 -5.18 -18.11
N VAL A 396 -31.31 -5.23 -16.90
CA VAL A 396 -31.60 -4.31 -15.79
C VAL A 396 -30.96 -2.95 -16.05
N GLY A 397 -29.73 -2.90 -16.58
CA GLY A 397 -29.04 -1.67 -16.94
C GLY A 397 -27.51 -1.85 -17.01
N ASP A 398 -26.82 -0.81 -17.50
CA ASP A 398 -25.36 -0.76 -17.56
C ASP A 398 -24.80 -0.05 -16.31
N LEU A 399 -24.35 -0.83 -15.34
CA LEU A 399 -23.80 -0.33 -14.07
C LEU A 399 -22.45 0.35 -14.29
N SER A 400 -22.35 1.63 -13.93
CA SER A 400 -21.11 2.38 -13.92
C SER A 400 -20.54 2.51 -12.51
N TYR A 401 -19.21 2.31 -12.36
CA TYR A 401 -18.55 2.42 -11.07
C TYR A 401 -17.13 2.98 -11.21
N VAL A 402 -16.64 3.59 -10.15
CA VAL A 402 -15.30 4.20 -10.09
C VAL A 402 -14.68 4.04 -8.71
N ALA A 403 -13.39 3.71 -8.69
CA ALA A 403 -12.56 3.76 -7.48
C ALA A 403 -11.89 5.11 -7.34
N LEU A 404 -11.95 5.71 -6.14
CA LEU A 404 -11.16 6.91 -5.81
C LEU A 404 -10.25 6.63 -4.63
N LYS A 405 -8.94 6.88 -4.83
CA LYS A 405 -7.90 6.91 -3.80
C LYS A 405 -7.40 8.34 -3.60
N GLY A 406 -6.60 8.56 -2.57
CA GLY A 406 -6.02 9.89 -2.31
C GLY A 406 -5.07 10.36 -3.43
N PHE A 407 -4.83 11.67 -3.52
CA PHE A 407 -3.97 12.29 -4.54
C PHE A 407 -2.57 11.68 -4.63
N SER A 408 -2.02 11.21 -3.51
CA SER A 408 -0.69 10.60 -3.44
C SER A 408 -0.58 9.22 -4.09
N HIS A 409 -1.70 8.63 -4.50
CA HIS A 409 -1.72 7.34 -5.21
C HIS A 409 -1.59 7.49 -6.73
N TYR A 410 -1.68 8.70 -7.26
CA TYR A 410 -1.68 8.97 -8.70
C TYR A 410 -0.51 9.84 -9.12
N PRO A 411 0.05 9.64 -10.33
CA PRO A 411 1.08 10.53 -10.85
C PRO A 411 0.49 11.91 -11.16
N CYS A 412 1.21 12.95 -10.75
CA CYS A 412 0.87 14.33 -11.09
C CYS A 412 1.55 14.72 -12.40
N MET A 413 0.77 14.81 -13.48
CA MET A 413 1.28 15.09 -14.82
C MET A 413 2.14 16.36 -14.90
N ARG A 414 1.82 17.39 -14.11
CA ARG A 414 2.64 18.60 -14.01
C ARG A 414 4.01 18.32 -13.42
N LYS A 415 4.08 17.58 -12.31
CA LYS A 415 5.36 17.22 -11.68
C LYS A 415 6.17 16.29 -12.59
N VAL A 416 5.52 15.32 -13.23
CA VAL A 416 6.17 14.46 -14.23
C VAL A 416 6.72 15.28 -15.39
N SER A 417 5.98 16.28 -15.92
CA SER A 417 6.48 17.14 -17.00
C SER A 417 7.73 17.96 -16.61
N HIS A 418 7.86 18.34 -15.34
CA HIS A 418 9.08 18.97 -14.85
C HIS A 418 10.25 17.98 -14.84
N ILE A 419 10.03 16.73 -14.43
CA ILE A 419 11.05 15.67 -14.47
C ILE A 419 11.48 15.40 -15.91
N VAL A 420 10.52 15.33 -16.85
CA VAL A 420 10.79 15.16 -18.28
C VAL A 420 11.64 16.30 -18.83
N SER A 421 11.35 17.54 -18.40
CA SER A 421 12.16 18.72 -18.83
C SER A 421 13.54 18.79 -18.18
N ASP A 422 13.68 18.30 -16.96
CA ASP A 422 14.94 18.34 -16.20
C ASP A 422 15.90 17.19 -16.54
N GLY A 423 15.39 16.07 -17.04
CA GLY A 423 16.15 14.83 -17.29
C GLY A 423 16.48 14.06 -16.01
N ALA A 424 17.14 12.92 -16.18
CA ALA A 424 17.60 12.09 -15.06
C ALA A 424 18.84 12.70 -14.37
N ARG A 425 19.03 12.34 -13.12
CA ARG A 425 20.17 12.77 -12.28
C ARG A 425 20.71 11.61 -11.49
N MET A 426 21.98 11.70 -11.09
CA MET A 426 22.55 10.83 -10.08
C MET A 426 22.10 11.25 -8.68
N VAL A 427 21.70 10.30 -7.86
CA VAL A 427 21.26 10.51 -6.47
C VAL A 427 22.08 9.62 -5.55
N ASN A 428 22.64 10.20 -4.48
CA ASN A 428 23.37 9.41 -3.50
C ASN A 428 22.39 8.66 -2.58
N VAL A 429 22.42 7.34 -2.65
CA VAL A 429 21.63 6.44 -1.81
C VAL A 429 22.60 5.61 -0.97
N THR A 430 22.63 5.85 0.34
CA THR A 430 23.50 5.14 1.30
C THR A 430 24.99 5.06 0.90
N GLY A 431 25.52 6.16 0.30
CA GLY A 431 26.92 6.28 -0.12
C GLY A 431 27.23 5.74 -1.52
N LYS A 432 26.22 5.24 -2.26
CA LYS A 432 26.34 4.88 -3.69
C LYS A 432 25.57 5.88 -4.55
N ASP A 433 26.14 6.32 -5.64
CA ASP A 433 25.44 7.16 -6.62
C ASP A 433 24.64 6.27 -7.57
N VAL A 434 23.33 6.54 -7.67
CA VAL A 434 22.35 5.76 -8.46
C VAL A 434 21.62 6.68 -9.42
N SER A 435 21.47 6.25 -10.68
CA SER A 435 20.77 7.02 -11.70
C SER A 435 19.24 6.98 -11.49
N GLN A 436 18.59 8.13 -11.75
CA GLN A 436 17.13 8.21 -11.79
C GLN A 436 16.52 7.63 -13.08
N ALA A 437 17.31 7.40 -14.12
CA ALA A 437 16.85 7.04 -15.45
C ALA A 437 15.93 5.80 -15.47
N PRO A 438 16.24 4.66 -14.83
CA PRO A 438 15.35 3.50 -14.82
C PRO A 438 13.97 3.80 -14.23
N SER A 439 13.96 4.54 -13.10
CA SER A 439 12.70 4.89 -12.42
C SER A 439 11.85 5.87 -13.22
N ILE A 440 12.47 6.83 -13.92
CA ILE A 440 11.76 7.77 -14.81
C ILE A 440 11.21 7.03 -16.02
N ALA A 441 12.00 6.16 -16.66
CA ALA A 441 11.57 5.35 -17.78
C ALA A 441 10.37 4.46 -17.42
N ALA A 442 10.44 3.75 -16.29
CA ALA A 442 9.34 2.91 -15.81
C ALA A 442 8.07 3.72 -15.54
N LEU A 443 8.21 4.91 -14.93
CA LEU A 443 7.07 5.80 -14.69
C LEU A 443 6.41 6.27 -15.99
N LEU A 444 7.20 6.65 -16.99
CA LEU A 444 6.67 7.13 -18.28
C LEU A 444 5.98 6.00 -19.06
N SER A 445 6.57 4.82 -19.08
CA SER A 445 5.96 3.63 -19.68
C SER A 445 4.67 3.24 -18.97
N TYR A 446 4.63 3.31 -17.63
CA TYR A 446 3.40 3.12 -16.87
C TYR A 446 2.31 4.12 -17.25
N ILE A 447 2.64 5.41 -17.37
CA ILE A 447 1.70 6.47 -17.77
C ILE A 447 1.17 6.22 -19.20
N GLU A 448 1.99 5.70 -20.09
CA GLU A 448 1.59 5.31 -21.44
C GLU A 448 0.57 4.17 -21.43
N GLN A 449 0.77 3.16 -20.58
CA GLN A 449 -0.02 1.93 -20.52
C GLN A 449 -1.24 2.00 -19.60
N THR A 450 -1.54 3.15 -19.03
CA THR A 450 -2.54 3.32 -17.98
C THR A 450 -3.54 4.41 -18.32
N GLU A 451 -4.82 4.19 -18.03
CA GLU A 451 -5.83 5.25 -18.15
C GLU A 451 -5.83 6.15 -16.90
N TYR A 452 -6.37 5.66 -15.79
CA TYR A 452 -6.47 6.38 -14.51
C TYR A 452 -6.12 5.49 -13.30
N ASP A 453 -5.44 4.35 -13.50
CA ASP A 453 -5.09 3.47 -12.40
C ASP A 453 -4.09 4.14 -11.46
N ASP A 454 -4.10 3.74 -10.21
CA ASP A 454 -3.13 4.19 -9.23
C ASP A 454 -1.76 3.51 -9.44
N MET A 455 -0.71 4.15 -8.94
CA MET A 455 0.67 3.68 -9.08
C MET A 455 1.15 2.79 -7.92
N ASP A 456 0.26 2.24 -7.11
CA ASP A 456 0.65 1.43 -5.94
C ASP A 456 1.29 0.10 -6.34
N GLY A 457 0.89 -0.46 -7.50
CA GLY A 457 1.50 -1.64 -8.11
C GLY A 457 2.84 -1.39 -8.82
N LEU A 458 3.15 -0.14 -9.16
CA LEU A 458 4.37 0.21 -9.91
C LEU A 458 5.63 0.08 -9.03
N LYS A 459 6.61 -0.67 -9.51
CA LYS A 459 7.86 -0.96 -8.78
C LYS A 459 8.91 0.13 -9.03
N LEU A 460 8.84 1.23 -8.26
CA LEU A 460 9.84 2.30 -8.27
C LEU A 460 10.69 2.29 -7.00
N ASP A 461 11.97 2.65 -7.13
CA ASP A 461 12.80 2.95 -5.96
C ASP A 461 12.53 4.39 -5.49
N TYR A 462 11.69 4.53 -4.47
CA TYR A 462 11.35 5.83 -3.90
C TYR A 462 12.49 6.52 -3.12
N ARG A 463 13.64 5.85 -2.93
CA ARG A 463 14.86 6.48 -2.42
C ARG A 463 15.54 7.28 -3.52
N VAL A 464 15.42 6.82 -4.78
CA VAL A 464 16.00 7.44 -5.98
C VAL A 464 15.04 8.45 -6.61
N LEU A 465 13.76 8.09 -6.74
CA LEU A 465 12.68 8.96 -7.24
C LEU A 465 11.59 9.11 -6.16
N PRO A 466 11.71 10.06 -5.23
CA PRO A 466 10.80 10.19 -4.11
C PRO A 466 9.34 10.37 -4.53
N ARG A 467 8.41 9.66 -3.89
CA ARG A 467 6.99 9.68 -4.23
C ARG A 467 6.40 11.10 -4.29
N TYR A 468 6.78 11.98 -3.37
CA TYR A 468 6.32 13.37 -3.37
C TYR A 468 6.79 14.18 -4.60
N SER A 469 7.84 13.77 -5.29
CA SER A 469 8.31 14.43 -6.52
C SER A 469 7.45 14.13 -7.74
N ILE A 470 6.69 13.05 -7.71
CA ILE A 470 5.84 12.59 -8.81
C ILE A 470 4.34 12.63 -8.49
N THR A 471 3.96 12.81 -7.24
CA THR A 471 2.57 12.92 -6.79
C THR A 471 2.26 14.32 -6.27
N THR A 472 1.01 14.61 -5.96
CA THR A 472 0.58 15.90 -5.42
C THR A 472 -0.39 15.71 -4.26
N THR A 473 -0.72 16.79 -3.58
CA THR A 473 -1.79 16.85 -2.59
C THR A 473 -2.95 17.71 -3.11
N SER A 474 -4.10 17.66 -2.46
CA SER A 474 -5.24 18.54 -2.80
C SER A 474 -4.90 20.02 -2.67
N ARG A 475 -3.98 20.37 -1.75
CA ARG A 475 -3.48 21.74 -1.50
C ARG A 475 -2.54 22.22 -2.59
N GLU A 476 -1.61 21.36 -3.05
CA GLU A 476 -0.63 21.69 -4.10
C GLU A 476 -1.21 21.68 -5.52
N CYS A 477 -2.39 21.08 -5.73
CA CYS A 477 -2.99 20.92 -7.04
C CYS A 477 -3.45 22.25 -7.62
N LEU A 478 -3.03 22.58 -8.86
CA LEU A 478 -3.42 23.82 -9.59
C LEU A 478 -4.88 23.82 -10.05
N LYS A 479 -5.59 22.68 -9.95
CA LYS A 479 -6.97 22.56 -10.43
C LYS A 479 -7.10 23.09 -11.87
N ARG A 480 -8.12 23.89 -12.18
CA ARG A 480 -8.41 24.42 -13.53
C ARG A 480 -7.27 25.23 -14.17
N LYS A 481 -6.31 25.75 -13.39
CA LYS A 481 -5.12 26.47 -13.90
C LYS A 481 -3.98 25.51 -14.34
N CYS A 482 -4.13 24.19 -14.18
CA CYS A 482 -3.13 23.21 -14.59
C CYS A 482 -3.22 22.94 -16.11
N PRO A 483 -2.10 22.92 -16.86
CA PRO A 483 -2.12 22.61 -18.30
C PRO A 483 -2.60 21.17 -18.61
N PHE A 484 -2.56 20.28 -17.63
CA PHE A 484 -3.06 18.91 -17.75
C PHE A 484 -4.46 18.70 -17.15
N PHE A 485 -5.17 19.79 -16.77
CA PHE A 485 -6.49 19.67 -16.19
C PHE A 485 -7.49 19.00 -17.15
N GLY A 486 -8.36 18.15 -16.62
CA GLY A 486 -9.33 17.39 -17.39
C GLY A 486 -8.86 15.96 -17.68
N PRO A 487 -9.14 15.39 -18.88
CA PRO A 487 -8.88 13.97 -19.18
C PRO A 487 -7.41 13.55 -19.08
N GLN A 488 -6.48 14.46 -19.27
CA GLN A 488 -5.05 14.14 -19.18
C GLN A 488 -4.57 13.96 -17.74
N CYS A 489 -5.29 14.51 -16.76
CA CYS A 489 -4.95 14.41 -15.36
C CYS A 489 -5.57 13.15 -14.74
N PHE A 490 -4.77 12.30 -14.10
CA PHE A 490 -5.26 11.10 -13.43
C PHE A 490 -6.36 11.43 -12.40
N VAL A 491 -6.11 12.34 -11.49
CA VAL A 491 -7.03 12.66 -10.41
C VAL A 491 -8.30 13.35 -10.92
N HIS A 492 -8.17 14.38 -11.76
CA HIS A 492 -9.33 15.14 -12.22
C HIS A 492 -10.14 14.40 -13.30
N GLY A 493 -9.48 13.62 -14.17
CA GLY A 493 -10.17 12.76 -15.11
C GLY A 493 -10.99 11.68 -14.41
N LEU A 494 -10.39 11.04 -13.40
CA LEU A 494 -11.08 10.02 -12.59
C LEU A 494 -12.23 10.61 -11.77
N ARG A 495 -12.06 11.80 -11.18
CA ARG A 495 -13.13 12.49 -10.46
C ARG A 495 -14.31 12.84 -11.37
N LYS A 496 -14.02 13.29 -12.59
CA LYS A 496 -15.08 13.55 -13.57
C LYS A 496 -15.85 12.28 -13.93
N ARG A 497 -15.16 11.13 -14.04
CA ARG A 497 -15.84 9.83 -14.20
C ARG A 497 -16.69 9.49 -12.97
N ALA A 498 -16.21 9.80 -11.77
CA ALA A 498 -16.92 9.56 -10.53
C ALA A 498 -18.20 10.42 -10.40
N GLU A 499 -18.23 11.63 -10.99
CA GLU A 499 -19.43 12.47 -11.03
C GLU A 499 -20.59 11.84 -11.83
N SER A 500 -20.31 10.90 -12.73
CA SER A 500 -21.31 10.19 -13.53
C SER A 500 -21.47 8.71 -13.16
N ALA A 501 -20.76 8.22 -12.15
CA ALA A 501 -20.81 6.81 -11.75
C ALA A 501 -22.00 6.53 -10.82
N ASN A 502 -22.60 5.33 -10.95
CA ASN A 502 -23.63 4.82 -10.06
C ASN A 502 -23.05 4.37 -8.72
N VAL A 503 -21.86 3.74 -8.72
CA VAL A 503 -21.18 3.30 -7.51
C VAL A 503 -19.81 3.96 -7.40
N LEU A 504 -19.61 4.68 -6.30
CA LEU A 504 -18.34 5.27 -5.92
C LEU A 504 -17.68 4.40 -4.85
N VAL A 505 -16.50 3.85 -5.12
CA VAL A 505 -15.74 3.06 -4.13
C VAL A 505 -14.53 3.86 -3.65
N THR A 506 -14.33 3.93 -2.35
CA THR A 506 -13.19 4.61 -1.74
C THR A 506 -12.71 3.87 -0.50
N ASN A 507 -11.63 4.34 0.15
CA ASN A 507 -11.21 3.83 1.44
C ASN A 507 -11.66 4.75 2.60
N HIS A 508 -11.68 4.20 3.83
CA HIS A 508 -12.02 4.97 5.04
C HIS A 508 -11.20 6.26 5.17
N SER A 509 -9.91 6.19 4.86
CA SER A 509 -9.03 7.35 4.98
C SER A 509 -9.48 8.51 4.11
N LEU A 510 -9.79 8.26 2.82
CA LEU A 510 -10.26 9.33 1.92
C LEU A 510 -11.68 9.76 2.26
N PHE A 511 -12.56 8.83 2.66
CA PHE A 511 -13.92 9.12 3.10
C PHE A 511 -13.93 10.09 4.29
N PHE A 512 -13.19 9.80 5.35
CA PHE A 512 -13.13 10.69 6.51
C PHE A 512 -12.29 11.95 6.28
N CYS A 513 -11.27 11.91 5.41
CA CYS A 513 -10.58 13.13 4.96
C CYS A 513 -11.49 14.07 4.16
N ASP A 514 -12.46 13.53 3.41
CA ASP A 514 -13.45 14.34 2.72
C ASP A 514 -14.36 15.09 3.70
N LEU A 515 -14.79 14.42 4.78
CA LEU A 515 -15.55 15.09 5.85
C LEU A 515 -14.72 16.20 6.50
N ALA A 516 -13.45 15.95 6.81
CA ALA A 516 -12.53 16.96 7.35
C ALA A 516 -12.28 18.12 6.37
N ALA A 517 -12.46 17.89 5.06
CA ALA A 517 -12.32 18.88 3.99
C ALA A 517 -13.67 19.45 3.52
N GLU A 518 -14.72 19.34 4.33
CA GLU A 518 -16.07 19.87 4.08
C GLU A 518 -16.70 19.37 2.75
N GLY A 519 -16.36 18.15 2.31
CA GLY A 519 -16.94 17.54 1.09
C GLY A 519 -16.27 17.98 -0.23
N PHE A 520 -15.06 18.50 -0.20
CA PHE A 520 -14.33 18.93 -1.40
C PHE A 520 -13.50 17.85 -2.10
N LEU A 521 -13.38 16.66 -1.50
CA LEU A 521 -12.53 15.60 -2.03
C LEU A 521 -13.30 14.54 -2.83
N LEU A 522 -14.53 14.24 -2.49
CA LEU A 522 -15.40 13.28 -3.17
C LEU A 522 -16.58 13.98 -3.86
N PRO A 523 -17.18 13.37 -4.87
CA PRO A 523 -18.46 13.85 -5.38
C PRO A 523 -19.55 13.76 -4.30
N PRO A 524 -20.53 14.68 -4.25
CA PRO A 524 -21.63 14.63 -3.31
C PRO A 524 -22.34 13.27 -3.37
N THR A 525 -22.51 12.64 -2.22
CA THR A 525 -23.11 11.30 -2.11
C THR A 525 -23.95 11.23 -0.84
N ARG A 526 -25.22 10.85 -0.96
CA ARG A 526 -26.18 10.85 0.14
C ARG A 526 -26.38 9.48 0.82
N TYR A 527 -25.97 8.41 0.16
CA TYR A 527 -26.07 7.04 0.65
C TYR A 527 -24.68 6.41 0.71
N TRP A 528 -24.31 5.86 1.86
CA TRP A 528 -23.01 5.27 2.06
C TRP A 528 -23.09 3.89 2.68
N VAL A 529 -22.21 3.00 2.25
CA VAL A 529 -21.83 1.77 2.96
C VAL A 529 -20.41 1.94 3.46
N VAL A 530 -20.21 1.73 4.76
CA VAL A 530 -18.88 1.71 5.41
C VAL A 530 -18.59 0.26 5.77
N ASP A 531 -17.81 -0.41 4.91
CA ASP A 531 -17.45 -1.82 5.08
C ASP A 531 -16.22 -1.95 6.00
N GLU A 532 -16.14 -3.07 6.75
CA GLU A 532 -15.18 -3.28 7.86
C GLU A 532 -15.24 -2.12 8.88
N ALA A 533 -16.45 -1.77 9.25
CA ALA A 533 -16.79 -0.60 10.06
C ALA A 533 -16.13 -0.59 11.46
N HIS A 534 -15.67 -1.74 11.97
CA HIS A 534 -14.91 -1.81 13.22
C HIS A 534 -13.68 -0.89 13.25
N GLY A 535 -13.14 -0.50 12.09
CA GLY A 535 -12.02 0.44 11.97
C GLY A 535 -12.44 1.90 11.80
N ALA A 536 -13.74 2.20 11.65
CA ALA A 536 -14.23 3.52 11.26
C ALA A 536 -13.90 4.61 12.31
N GLU A 537 -14.10 4.32 13.60
CA GLU A 537 -13.78 5.27 14.68
C GLU A 537 -12.32 5.72 14.66
N ALA A 538 -11.40 4.75 14.53
CA ALA A 538 -9.97 5.04 14.54
C ALA A 538 -9.54 5.86 13.31
N GLU A 539 -10.06 5.54 12.14
CA GLU A 539 -9.76 6.26 10.90
C GLU A 539 -10.40 7.66 10.88
N ALA A 540 -11.62 7.81 11.37
CA ALA A 540 -12.25 9.12 11.52
C ALA A 540 -11.44 10.03 12.46
N ARG A 541 -11.04 9.53 13.63
CA ARG A 541 -10.19 10.27 14.56
C ARG A 541 -8.85 10.66 13.96
N ARG A 542 -8.24 9.76 13.17
CA ARG A 542 -6.97 10.04 12.48
C ARG A 542 -7.12 11.13 11.41
N ALA A 543 -8.20 11.11 10.66
CA ALA A 543 -8.48 12.07 9.59
C ALA A 543 -8.81 13.47 10.14
N LEU A 544 -9.51 13.53 11.28
CA LEU A 544 -9.91 14.76 11.96
C LEU A 544 -8.83 15.32 12.92
N ALA A 545 -7.71 14.60 13.10
CA ALA A 545 -6.63 15.03 13.98
C ALA A 545 -5.91 16.27 13.44
N VAL A 546 -5.66 17.23 14.32
CA VAL A 546 -4.80 18.37 14.04
C VAL A 546 -3.36 17.97 14.36
N LYS A 547 -2.44 18.17 13.39
CA LYS A 547 -1.07 17.70 13.49
C LYS A 547 -0.06 18.81 13.23
N LEU A 548 1.04 18.73 13.95
CA LEU A 548 2.22 19.58 13.77
C LEU A 548 3.43 18.65 13.60
N ASP A 549 3.73 18.33 12.34
CA ASP A 549 4.75 17.37 11.95
C ASP A 549 6.09 18.05 11.71
N ALA A 550 7.12 17.66 12.45
CA ALA A 550 8.46 18.24 12.34
C ALA A 550 9.08 18.07 10.94
N ALA A 551 8.81 16.94 10.28
CA ALA A 551 9.33 16.69 8.93
C ALA A 551 8.66 17.62 7.89
N GLU A 552 7.38 17.94 8.04
CA GLU A 552 6.69 18.92 7.19
C GLU A 552 7.21 20.33 7.43
N ILE A 553 7.39 20.73 8.69
CA ILE A 553 7.95 22.02 9.09
C ILE A 553 9.35 22.19 8.50
N VAL A 554 10.24 21.22 8.69
CA VAL A 554 11.62 21.26 8.20
C VAL A 554 11.66 21.24 6.67
N ARG A 555 10.77 20.52 6.00
CA ARG A 555 10.65 20.50 4.54
C ARG A 555 10.29 21.87 3.98
N LEU A 556 9.30 22.54 4.59
CA LEU A 556 8.93 23.91 4.22
C LEU A 556 10.08 24.89 4.49
N ALA A 557 10.72 24.78 5.65
CA ALA A 557 11.86 25.59 6.02
C ALA A 557 13.01 25.47 5.01
N HIS A 558 13.44 24.26 4.67
CA HIS A 558 14.49 24.02 3.68
C HIS A 558 14.10 24.50 2.28
N ARG A 559 12.83 24.38 1.89
CA ARG A 559 12.30 24.90 0.62
C ARG A 559 12.47 26.41 0.55
N LEU A 560 12.15 27.14 1.61
CA LEU A 560 12.22 28.60 1.67
C LEU A 560 13.64 29.16 1.88
N ALA A 561 14.53 28.35 2.47
CA ALA A 561 15.95 28.68 2.60
C ALA A 561 16.78 28.39 1.33
N ALA A 562 16.24 27.58 0.40
CA ALA A 562 16.98 27.18 -0.80
C ALA A 562 17.31 28.40 -1.69
N THR A 563 18.54 28.42 -2.21
CA THR A 563 19.02 29.47 -3.11
C THR A 563 18.73 29.21 -4.58
N ASP A 564 18.23 27.98 -4.90
CA ASP A 564 17.88 27.60 -6.26
C ASP A 564 16.39 27.86 -6.58
N ALA A 565 16.15 28.36 -7.81
CA ALA A 565 14.78 28.66 -8.28
C ALA A 565 13.89 27.42 -8.48
N LYS A 566 14.45 26.22 -8.50
CA LYS A 566 13.65 24.98 -8.64
C LYS A 566 12.90 24.65 -7.35
N ARG A 567 13.49 24.95 -6.21
CA ARG A 567 12.93 24.66 -4.89
C ARG A 567 12.19 25.86 -4.30
N ASN A 568 12.81 27.05 -4.35
CA ASN A 568 12.29 28.24 -3.70
C ASN A 568 11.39 29.06 -4.64
N PRO A 569 10.08 29.20 -4.34
CA PRO A 569 9.16 29.94 -5.20
C PRO A 569 9.50 31.42 -5.30
N PHE A 570 10.08 32.04 -4.27
CA PHE A 570 10.48 33.44 -4.30
C PHE A 570 11.66 33.66 -5.23
N VAL A 571 12.69 32.80 -5.18
CA VAL A 571 13.82 32.83 -6.11
C VAL A 571 13.38 32.59 -7.55
N ARG A 572 12.36 31.72 -7.74
CA ARG A 572 11.77 31.46 -9.06
C ARG A 572 11.07 32.70 -9.61
N LEU A 573 10.35 33.44 -8.77
CA LEU A 573 9.74 34.71 -9.16
C LEU A 573 10.76 35.74 -9.60
N GLU A 574 11.83 35.95 -8.83
CA GLU A 574 12.90 36.88 -9.17
C GLU A 574 13.50 36.61 -10.57
N ARG A 575 13.61 35.35 -10.97
CA ARG A 575 14.14 34.93 -12.29
C ARG A 575 13.14 35.05 -13.43
N ARG A 576 11.83 34.94 -13.13
CA ARG A 576 10.75 34.95 -14.15
C ARG A 576 10.17 36.35 -14.42
N ALA A 577 10.55 37.35 -13.68
CA ALA A 577 9.99 38.69 -13.85
C ALA A 577 10.56 39.45 -15.04
N PRO A 578 9.95 39.37 -16.21
CA PRO A 578 10.05 40.40 -17.20
C PRO A 578 8.84 41.32 -17.07
N MET A 579 8.70 42.02 -15.96
CA MET A 579 7.88 43.22 -16.00
C MET A 579 8.74 44.23 -16.76
N ASN A 580 8.19 44.67 -17.88
CA ASN A 580 8.87 45.57 -18.76
C ASN A 580 9.07 46.90 -18.01
N GLU A 581 10.26 47.07 -17.38
CA GLU A 581 10.63 48.23 -16.60
C GLU A 581 10.44 49.57 -17.39
N ALA A 582 10.55 49.48 -18.71
CA ALA A 582 10.35 50.61 -19.59
C ALA A 582 8.88 51.06 -19.71
N THR A 583 7.90 50.12 -19.54
CA THR A 583 6.48 50.44 -19.71
C THR A 583 5.70 50.60 -18.41
N MET A 584 6.15 49.98 -17.29
CA MET A 584 5.50 50.07 -15.99
C MET A 584 6.52 50.05 -14.82
N PRO A 585 7.31 51.10 -14.63
CA PRO A 585 8.38 51.09 -13.62
C PRO A 585 7.87 50.99 -12.17
N GLU A 586 6.69 51.54 -11.85
CA GLU A 586 6.10 51.44 -10.51
C GLU A 586 5.63 50.01 -10.17
N ALA A 587 5.00 49.33 -11.11
CA ALA A 587 4.59 47.95 -10.94
C ALA A 587 5.78 47.00 -10.80
N SER A 588 6.87 47.24 -11.52
CA SER A 588 8.11 46.51 -11.42
C SER A 588 8.76 46.67 -10.05
N SER A 589 8.86 47.91 -9.56
CA SER A 589 9.40 48.22 -8.23
C SER A 589 8.61 47.56 -7.12
N LEU A 590 7.28 47.60 -7.21
CA LEU A 590 6.38 46.96 -6.25
C LEU A 590 6.53 45.43 -6.27
N PHE A 591 6.63 44.80 -7.46
CA PHE A 591 6.88 43.39 -7.60
C PHE A 591 8.15 42.94 -6.89
N TYR A 592 9.28 43.58 -7.16
CA TYR A 592 10.55 43.28 -6.52
C TYR A 592 10.49 43.48 -5.02
N GLY A 593 9.91 44.59 -4.55
CA GLY A 593 9.76 44.89 -3.13
C GLY A 593 8.91 43.82 -2.39
N LEU A 594 7.79 43.40 -2.97
CA LEU A 594 6.93 42.33 -2.38
C LEU A 594 7.63 40.99 -2.38
N THR A 595 8.32 40.62 -3.47
CA THR A 595 9.06 39.36 -3.57
C THR A 595 10.21 39.30 -2.57
N GLU A 596 11.01 40.40 -2.43
CA GLU A 596 12.09 40.49 -1.44
C GLU A 596 11.56 40.43 0.00
N LYS A 597 10.44 41.12 0.30
CA LYS A 597 9.78 41.11 1.59
C LYS A 597 9.37 39.68 1.96
N ALA A 598 8.73 38.93 1.03
CA ALA A 598 8.31 37.54 1.24
C ALA A 598 9.53 36.59 1.36
N ALA A 599 10.56 36.74 0.55
CA ALA A 599 11.78 35.96 0.63
C ALA A 599 12.53 36.17 1.96
N LYS A 600 12.62 37.43 2.46
CA LYS A 600 13.18 37.74 3.78
C LYS A 600 12.38 37.09 4.91
N ALA A 601 11.05 37.18 4.86
CA ALA A 601 10.18 36.53 5.83
C ALA A 601 10.33 35.00 5.79
N GLY A 602 10.48 34.40 4.59
CA GLY A 602 10.73 33.00 4.40
C GLY A 602 12.03 32.48 5.00
N ARG A 603 13.11 33.26 4.88
CA ARG A 603 14.41 32.94 5.52
C ARG A 603 14.34 33.02 7.04
N ALA A 604 13.67 34.05 7.58
CA ALA A 604 13.46 34.17 9.03
C ALA A 604 12.64 33.00 9.58
N PHE A 605 11.52 32.70 8.93
CA PHE A 605 10.70 31.51 9.26
C PHE A 605 11.53 30.24 9.25
N SER A 606 12.39 30.03 8.26
CA SER A 606 13.20 28.82 8.14
C SER A 606 14.09 28.59 9.38
N GLY A 607 14.71 29.61 9.91
CA GLY A 607 15.56 29.55 11.12
C GLY A 607 14.73 29.12 12.35
N ASP A 608 13.60 29.81 12.59
CA ASP A 608 12.75 29.57 13.74
C ASP A 608 12.04 28.21 13.64
N ALA A 609 11.64 27.82 12.44
CA ALA A 609 10.99 26.53 12.17
C ALA A 609 11.92 25.34 12.45
N ILE A 610 13.18 25.42 12.03
CA ILE A 610 14.18 24.38 12.33
C ILE A 610 14.46 24.31 13.83
N ALA A 611 14.63 25.47 14.49
CA ALA A 611 14.85 25.53 15.93
C ALA A 611 13.66 24.91 16.70
N PHE A 612 12.45 25.30 16.33
CA PHE A 612 11.22 24.76 16.94
C PHE A 612 11.11 23.24 16.77
N SER A 613 11.37 22.73 15.56
CA SER A 613 11.30 21.28 15.30
C SER A 613 12.32 20.49 16.12
N HIS A 614 13.51 21.02 16.36
CA HIS A 614 14.51 20.40 17.24
C HIS A 614 14.04 20.34 18.69
N HIS A 615 13.37 21.37 19.20
CA HIS A 615 12.86 21.41 20.58
C HIS A 615 11.64 20.52 20.81
N MET A 616 10.93 20.09 19.76
CA MET A 616 9.93 19.02 19.92
C MET A 616 10.52 17.73 20.50
N LYS A 617 11.77 17.42 20.17
CA LYS A 617 12.49 16.24 20.64
C LYS A 617 12.82 16.28 22.13
N ASP A 618 12.95 17.45 22.72
CA ASP A 618 13.26 17.60 24.14
C ASP A 618 12.16 17.00 25.03
N LEU A 619 10.94 16.88 24.51
CA LEU A 619 9.82 16.21 25.21
C LEU A 619 10.08 14.73 25.50
N VAL A 620 11.05 14.09 24.85
CA VAL A 620 11.46 12.70 25.15
C VAL A 620 11.83 12.53 26.63
N VAL A 621 12.38 13.56 27.26
CA VAL A 621 12.77 13.58 28.67
C VAL A 621 11.55 13.48 29.60
N CYS A 622 10.37 13.95 29.16
CA CYS A 622 9.12 13.87 29.92
C CYS A 622 8.55 12.44 30.00
N ASP A 623 9.06 11.50 29.17
CA ASP A 623 8.65 10.11 29.28
C ASP A 623 9.33 9.43 30.48
N THR A 624 8.63 9.43 31.60
CA THR A 624 9.09 8.82 32.87
C THR A 624 8.82 7.32 32.92
N ASN A 625 8.13 6.73 31.93
CA ASN A 625 7.77 5.32 31.94
C ASN A 625 9.00 4.43 31.70
N ARG A 626 9.34 3.62 32.72
CA ARG A 626 10.48 2.67 32.65
C ARG A 626 10.33 1.62 31.55
N GLN A 627 9.10 1.25 31.19
CA GLN A 627 8.80 0.28 30.15
C GLN A 627 9.14 0.82 28.73
N ASN A 628 9.07 2.12 28.52
CA ASN A 628 9.38 2.76 27.24
C ASN A 628 10.87 2.96 26.99
N ARG A 629 11.75 2.72 27.96
CA ARG A 629 13.21 2.97 27.84
C ARG A 629 13.86 2.22 26.68
N ASN A 630 13.33 1.06 26.32
CA ASN A 630 13.88 0.19 25.28
C ASN A 630 13.23 0.41 23.91
N TYR A 631 12.21 1.28 23.80
CA TYR A 631 11.57 1.56 22.51
C TYR A 631 12.20 2.77 21.83
N GLU A 632 12.44 2.63 20.54
CA GLU A 632 12.96 3.71 19.69
C GLU A 632 11.93 4.85 19.51
N ASN A 633 10.68 4.49 19.29
CA ASN A 633 9.58 5.44 19.12
C ASN A 633 8.66 5.37 20.34
N ILE A 634 8.28 6.51 20.86
CA ILE A 634 7.39 6.66 22.00
C ILE A 634 6.19 7.54 21.66
N GLU A 635 5.08 7.28 22.31
CA GLU A 635 3.91 8.14 22.31
C GLU A 635 3.75 8.72 23.72
N LEU A 636 3.85 10.03 23.81
CA LEU A 636 3.77 10.78 25.06
C LEU A 636 2.41 11.47 25.14
N TRP A 637 1.66 11.21 26.21
CA TRP A 637 0.46 11.98 26.54
C TRP A 637 0.85 13.33 27.15
N ILE A 638 0.42 14.43 26.52
CA ILE A 638 0.68 15.79 26.96
C ILE A 638 -0.40 16.19 27.97
N ASN A 639 -0.23 15.73 29.19
CA ASN A 639 -1.06 16.07 30.35
C ASN A 639 -0.58 17.34 31.06
N ASP A 640 -1.20 17.71 32.18
CA ASP A 640 -0.84 18.88 32.97
C ASP A 640 0.60 18.80 33.51
N GLU A 641 1.08 17.62 33.88
CA GLU A 641 2.45 17.42 34.34
C GLU A 641 3.46 17.75 33.23
N VAL A 642 3.22 17.25 32.02
CA VAL A 642 4.06 17.56 30.84
C VAL A 642 3.97 19.06 30.51
N ARG A 643 2.77 19.63 30.50
CA ARG A 643 2.55 21.06 30.18
C ARG A 643 3.24 22.02 31.17
N THR A 644 3.43 21.61 32.42
CA THR A 644 4.14 22.39 33.45
C THR A 644 5.65 22.13 33.49
N SER A 645 6.15 21.17 32.71
CA SER A 645 7.56 20.83 32.64
C SER A 645 8.42 21.94 32.00
N GLN A 646 9.72 21.98 32.35
CA GLN A 646 10.69 22.90 31.77
C GLN A 646 10.84 22.68 30.25
N GLN A 647 10.77 21.43 29.80
CA GLN A 647 10.86 21.07 28.39
C GLN A 647 9.70 21.63 27.58
N PHE A 648 8.49 21.53 28.10
CA PHE A 648 7.33 22.08 27.42
C PHE A 648 7.30 23.61 27.47
N ALA A 649 7.77 24.23 28.55
CA ALA A 649 7.94 25.68 28.62
C ALA A 649 8.96 26.18 27.59
N GLY A 650 10.09 25.47 27.43
CA GLY A 650 11.05 25.71 26.35
C GLY A 650 10.44 25.58 24.96
N LEU A 651 9.71 24.47 24.71
CA LEU A 651 9.01 24.27 23.45
C LEU A 651 7.99 25.38 23.14
N ARG A 652 7.25 25.87 24.11
CA ARG A 652 6.32 27.02 23.96
C ARG A 652 7.05 28.30 23.59
N GLU A 653 8.24 28.57 24.14
CA GLU A 653 9.01 29.77 23.79
C GLU A 653 9.48 29.71 22.32
N TYR A 654 10.02 28.56 21.88
CA TYR A 654 10.37 28.39 20.47
C TYR A 654 9.14 28.35 19.55
N GLY A 655 8.02 27.80 20.04
CA GLY A 655 6.73 27.85 19.36
C GLY A 655 6.22 29.28 19.14
N ARG A 656 6.41 30.19 20.13
CA ARG A 656 6.07 31.61 19.97
C ARG A 656 6.92 32.30 18.90
N LYS A 657 8.25 32.07 18.87
CA LYS A 657 9.13 32.60 17.82
C LYS A 657 8.73 32.07 16.45
N PHE A 658 8.45 30.80 16.36
CA PHE A 658 7.94 30.15 15.14
C PHE A 658 6.61 30.78 14.68
N GLN A 659 5.65 31.02 15.58
CA GLN A 659 4.37 31.67 15.27
C GLN A 659 4.59 33.09 14.75
N GLU A 660 5.41 33.90 15.42
CA GLU A 660 5.72 35.28 15.01
C GLU A 660 6.37 35.37 13.62
N SER A 661 7.29 34.44 13.31
CA SER A 661 7.92 34.40 11.97
C SER A 661 7.00 33.85 10.91
N ALA A 662 6.15 32.89 11.25
CA ALA A 662 5.12 32.33 10.36
C ALA A 662 4.03 33.36 10.02
N GLU A 663 3.58 34.17 10.99
CA GLU A 663 2.63 35.27 10.75
C GLU A 663 3.20 36.32 9.78
N LYS A 664 4.47 36.70 9.96
CA LYS A 664 5.17 37.63 9.04
C LYS A 664 5.28 37.03 7.62
N LEU A 665 5.59 35.73 7.53
CA LEU A 665 5.62 35.02 6.25
C LEU A 665 4.23 34.96 5.60
N VAL A 666 3.20 34.62 6.35
CA VAL A 666 1.81 34.56 5.85
C VAL A 666 1.38 35.94 5.35
N ALA A 667 1.63 37.02 6.10
CA ALA A 667 1.28 38.38 5.69
C ALA A 667 2.00 38.80 4.39
N ALA A 668 3.32 38.64 4.35
CA ALA A 668 4.12 39.04 3.19
C ALA A 668 3.80 38.19 1.93
N ALA A 669 3.64 36.88 2.11
CA ALA A 669 3.31 35.98 0.99
C ALA A 669 1.86 36.18 0.50
N SER A 670 0.90 36.48 1.37
CA SER A 670 -0.49 36.75 0.97
C SER A 670 -0.60 38.04 0.16
N GLU A 671 0.13 39.09 0.56
CA GLU A 671 0.21 40.35 -0.18
C GLU A 671 0.81 40.11 -1.59
N LEU A 672 1.87 39.32 -1.68
CA LEU A 672 2.49 38.93 -2.94
C LEU A 672 1.50 38.09 -3.81
N VAL A 673 0.77 37.14 -3.26
CA VAL A 673 -0.23 36.33 -3.99
C VAL A 673 -1.32 37.21 -4.59
N ALA A 674 -1.82 38.18 -3.82
CA ALA A 674 -2.84 39.14 -4.30
C ALA A 674 -2.30 39.99 -5.46
N PHE A 675 -1.09 40.47 -5.37
CA PHE A 675 -0.44 41.22 -6.44
C PHE A 675 -0.29 40.37 -7.72
N LEU A 676 0.12 39.08 -7.58
CA LEU A 676 0.36 38.19 -8.70
C LEU A 676 -0.93 37.78 -9.46
N GLU A 677 -2.12 38.03 -8.91
CA GLU A 677 -3.40 37.77 -9.63
C GLU A 677 -3.54 38.61 -10.91
N GLY A 678 -2.91 39.77 -10.95
CA GLY A 678 -2.90 40.67 -12.10
C GLY A 678 -1.72 40.49 -13.06
N VAL A 679 -0.85 39.48 -12.84
CA VAL A 679 0.37 39.27 -13.62
C VAL A 679 0.28 38.02 -14.49
N ASP A 680 0.40 38.21 -15.82
CA ASP A 680 0.39 37.09 -16.77
C ASP A 680 1.66 36.24 -16.71
N GLY A 681 1.53 34.93 -16.96
CA GLY A 681 2.65 34.01 -17.09
C GLY A 681 3.28 33.51 -15.77
N VAL A 682 2.73 33.88 -14.60
CA VAL A 682 3.23 33.50 -13.26
C VAL A 682 2.26 32.63 -12.46
N ALA A 683 1.17 32.14 -13.05
CA ALA A 683 0.11 31.43 -12.32
C ALA A 683 0.57 30.18 -11.58
N ASP A 684 1.58 29.46 -12.10
CA ASP A 684 2.18 28.30 -11.44
C ASP A 684 2.96 28.71 -10.18
N VAL A 685 3.73 29.78 -10.25
CA VAL A 685 4.51 30.25 -9.09
C VAL A 685 3.61 30.96 -8.09
N GLN A 686 2.61 31.74 -8.54
CA GLN A 686 1.56 32.29 -7.67
C GLN A 686 0.95 31.20 -6.80
N ARG A 687 0.60 30.05 -7.41
CA ARG A 687 0.03 28.93 -6.68
C ARG A 687 1.02 28.30 -5.70
N ASP A 688 2.29 28.19 -6.07
CA ASP A 688 3.34 27.72 -5.16
C ASP A 688 3.50 28.64 -3.94
N VAL A 689 3.41 29.96 -4.11
CA VAL A 689 3.40 30.92 -3.00
C VAL A 689 2.11 30.80 -2.18
N ALA A 690 0.95 30.67 -2.83
CA ALA A 690 -0.31 30.45 -2.13
C ALA A 690 -0.30 29.15 -1.29
N THR A 691 0.36 28.09 -1.77
CA THR A 691 0.57 26.85 -0.99
C THR A 691 1.40 27.13 0.26
N VAL A 692 2.48 27.94 0.16
CA VAL A 692 3.25 28.34 1.35
C VAL A 692 2.38 29.06 2.37
N VAL A 693 1.48 29.94 1.92
CA VAL A 693 0.53 30.63 2.81
C VAL A 693 -0.41 29.66 3.51
N ILE A 694 -0.97 28.70 2.77
CA ILE A 694 -1.91 27.70 3.31
C ILE A 694 -1.21 26.80 4.33
N ASP A 695 -0.01 26.30 4.00
CA ASP A 695 0.75 25.42 4.87
C ASP A 695 1.18 26.16 6.15
N ALA A 696 1.69 27.39 6.04
CA ALA A 696 2.06 28.18 7.20
C ALA A 696 0.85 28.54 8.09
N LYS A 697 -0.31 28.89 7.52
CA LYS A 697 -1.55 29.09 8.28
C LYS A 697 -2.00 27.83 9.01
N GLY A 698 -1.96 26.67 8.36
CA GLY A 698 -2.29 25.40 9.00
C GLY A 698 -1.35 25.08 10.17
N MET A 699 -0.04 25.34 9.99
CA MET A 699 0.94 25.16 11.07
C MET A 699 0.71 26.14 12.24
N LEU A 700 0.33 27.39 11.95
CA LEU A 700 -0.02 28.39 12.98
C LEU A 700 -1.23 27.93 13.81
N GLN A 701 -2.29 27.50 13.17
CA GLN A 701 -3.51 27.01 13.84
C GLN A 701 -3.21 25.78 14.69
N ALA A 702 -2.43 24.82 14.16
CA ALA A 702 -2.02 23.64 14.89
C ALA A 702 -1.13 23.98 16.10
N CYS A 703 -0.18 24.90 15.92
CA CYS A 703 0.70 25.36 16.99
C CYS A 703 -0.10 26.04 18.11
N ASP A 704 -1.04 26.92 17.76
CA ASP A 704 -1.90 27.60 18.74
C ASP A 704 -2.77 26.61 19.52
N LEU A 705 -3.45 25.68 18.83
CA LEU A 705 -4.28 24.66 19.46
C LEU A 705 -3.47 23.76 20.42
N ILE A 706 -2.29 23.30 19.99
CA ILE A 706 -1.53 22.30 20.75
C ILE A 706 -0.73 22.90 21.89
N LEU A 707 -0.10 24.07 21.69
CA LEU A 707 0.80 24.66 22.68
C LEU A 707 0.13 25.67 23.60
N ASN A 708 -0.82 26.46 23.10
CA ASN A 708 -1.36 27.61 23.83
C ASN A 708 -2.74 27.35 24.41
N LYS A 709 -3.56 26.54 23.73
CA LYS A 709 -4.93 26.22 24.17
C LYS A 709 -4.98 24.92 24.94
N VAL A 710 -5.96 24.83 25.84
CA VAL A 710 -6.40 23.59 26.47
C VAL A 710 -7.90 23.48 26.16
N ASP A 711 -8.23 22.67 25.15
CA ASP A 711 -9.59 22.44 24.73
C ASP A 711 -10.01 21.03 25.16
N GLU A 712 -11.10 20.95 25.91
CA GLU A 712 -11.61 19.69 26.46
C GLU A 712 -12.06 18.70 25.37
N ASN A 713 -12.31 19.16 24.14
CA ASN A 713 -12.65 18.26 23.04
C ASN A 713 -11.46 17.46 22.51
N TYR A 714 -10.22 17.80 22.91
CA TYR A 714 -9.02 17.20 22.39
C TYR A 714 -8.20 16.46 23.45
N VAL A 715 -7.51 15.42 23.00
CA VAL A 715 -6.36 14.80 23.66
C VAL A 715 -5.10 15.28 22.95
N TYR A 716 -4.13 15.71 23.73
CA TYR A 716 -2.85 16.16 23.20
C TYR A 716 -1.79 15.09 23.37
N ALA A 717 -1.05 14.81 22.30
CA ALA A 717 -0.04 13.77 22.27
C ALA A 717 1.20 14.20 21.48
N ALA A 718 2.33 13.57 21.79
CA ALA A 718 3.55 13.69 21.03
C ALA A 718 4.05 12.31 20.61
N LYS A 719 4.30 12.10 19.31
CA LYS A 719 5.06 10.98 18.78
C LYS A 719 6.50 11.42 18.64
N LEU A 720 7.41 10.72 19.30
CA LEU A 720 8.80 11.13 19.44
C LEU A 720 9.72 9.96 19.11
N SER A 721 10.91 10.26 18.53
CA SER A 721 11.96 9.27 18.27
C SER A 721 13.15 9.50 19.20
N ARG A 722 13.70 8.43 19.75
CA ARG A 722 14.94 8.46 20.54
C ARG A 722 16.20 8.49 19.68
N LYS A 723 16.08 8.20 18.36
CA LYS A 723 17.21 8.27 17.43
C LYS A 723 17.58 9.73 17.14
N PRO A 724 18.84 10.12 17.31
CA PRO A 724 19.25 11.51 17.11
C PRO A 724 19.18 11.98 15.65
N GLU A 725 19.36 11.09 14.70
CA GLU A 725 19.50 11.41 13.28
C GLU A 725 18.16 11.50 12.51
N ARG A 726 17.04 11.11 13.13
CA ARG A 726 15.74 11.04 12.47
C ARG A 726 14.85 12.20 12.92
N VAL A 727 14.38 13.00 11.98
CA VAL A 727 13.30 13.97 12.18
C VAL A 727 11.98 13.22 11.99
N ALA A 728 11.33 12.84 13.08
CA ALA A 728 10.10 12.06 13.06
C ALA A 728 9.12 12.47 14.18
N GLU A 729 9.34 13.61 14.79
CA GLU A 729 8.53 14.16 15.85
C GLU A 729 7.22 14.71 15.29
N CYS A 730 6.10 14.40 15.92
CA CYS A 730 4.79 14.92 15.57
C CYS A 730 4.00 15.23 16.84
N LEU A 731 3.52 16.47 16.98
CA LEU A 731 2.55 16.83 17.99
C LEU A 731 1.14 16.70 17.42
N GLU A 732 0.23 16.10 18.16
CA GLU A 732 -1.14 15.83 17.70
C GLU A 732 -2.17 16.31 18.73
N ALA A 733 -3.29 16.85 18.21
CA ALA A 733 -4.52 17.03 18.97
C ALA A 733 -5.59 16.10 18.37
N LEU A 734 -6.02 15.11 19.14
CA LEU A 734 -6.96 14.07 18.73
C LEU A 734 -8.32 14.38 19.35
N ILE A 735 -9.40 14.32 18.57
CA ILE A 735 -10.76 14.52 19.08
C ILE A 735 -11.11 13.35 20.03
N VAL A 736 -11.58 13.64 21.24
CA VAL A 736 -11.96 12.63 22.23
C VAL A 736 -13.25 11.93 21.84
N ASN A 737 -14.27 12.71 21.52
CA ASN A 737 -15.57 12.22 21.05
C ASN A 737 -15.81 12.67 19.61
N ILE A 738 -15.68 11.76 18.66
CA ILE A 738 -15.88 12.06 17.23
C ILE A 738 -17.37 12.11 16.85
N GLY A 739 -18.27 11.58 17.69
CA GLY A 739 -19.69 11.45 17.39
C GLY A 739 -20.33 12.79 17.05
N ALA A 740 -20.09 13.84 17.85
CA ALA A 740 -20.61 15.17 17.60
C ALA A 740 -20.13 15.74 16.25
N THR A 741 -18.87 15.55 15.91
CA THR A 741 -18.33 16.00 14.62
C THR A 741 -18.94 15.23 13.46
N LEU A 742 -19.17 13.92 13.59
CA LEU A 742 -19.81 13.11 12.57
C LEU A 742 -21.29 13.49 12.39
N ASP A 743 -21.95 13.93 13.44
CA ASP A 743 -23.32 14.41 13.35
C ASP A 743 -23.42 15.57 12.36
N GLU A 744 -22.65 16.62 12.57
CA GLU A 744 -22.64 17.82 11.73
C GLU A 744 -22.09 17.57 10.31
N THR A 745 -21.06 16.74 10.20
CA THR A 745 -20.31 16.59 8.94
C THR A 745 -20.81 15.45 8.06
N LEU A 746 -21.40 14.41 8.63
CA LEU A 746 -21.83 13.20 7.93
C LEU A 746 -23.35 13.01 8.00
N TYR A 747 -23.94 12.85 9.20
CA TYR A 747 -25.34 12.42 9.30
C TYR A 747 -26.35 13.49 8.87
N GLU A 748 -26.06 14.77 9.07
CA GLU A 748 -26.90 15.85 8.55
C GLU A 748 -26.85 15.97 7.02
N LYS A 749 -25.79 15.44 6.39
CA LYS A 749 -25.55 15.55 4.94
C LYS A 749 -25.89 14.27 4.18
N THR A 750 -26.29 13.21 4.85
CA THR A 750 -26.59 11.92 4.23
C THR A 750 -28.01 11.46 4.55
N HIS A 751 -28.61 10.69 3.63
CA HIS A 751 -29.90 10.05 3.89
C HIS A 751 -29.74 8.77 4.71
N SER A 752 -28.70 7.98 4.43
CA SER A 752 -28.41 6.74 5.16
C SER A 752 -26.95 6.38 5.09
N VAL A 753 -26.44 5.89 6.21
CA VAL A 753 -25.10 5.27 6.34
C VAL A 753 -25.27 3.88 6.91
N VAL A 754 -24.81 2.88 6.15
CA VAL A 754 -24.79 1.47 6.55
C VAL A 754 -23.38 1.09 7.00
N TYR A 755 -23.21 0.76 8.27
CA TYR A 755 -21.97 0.26 8.84
C TYR A 755 -22.00 -1.26 8.88
N ALA A 756 -21.16 -1.91 8.09
CA ALA A 756 -21.09 -3.36 7.97
C ALA A 756 -19.73 -3.91 8.43
N SER A 757 -19.71 -4.96 9.22
CA SER A 757 -18.47 -5.69 9.55
C SER A 757 -18.78 -7.10 10.07
N ALA A 758 -17.77 -7.96 10.08
CA ALA A 758 -17.87 -9.25 10.75
C ALA A 758 -17.79 -9.16 12.28
N THR A 759 -17.32 -8.02 12.81
CA THR A 759 -17.02 -7.85 14.24
C THR A 759 -17.26 -6.39 14.64
N ILE A 760 -18.39 -6.09 15.25
CA ILE A 760 -18.74 -4.75 15.77
C ILE A 760 -19.23 -4.88 17.23
N ALA A 761 -20.08 -5.87 17.48
CA ALA A 761 -20.71 -6.07 18.77
C ALA A 761 -19.77 -6.74 19.78
N VAL A 762 -19.93 -6.37 21.05
CA VAL A 762 -19.31 -7.03 22.20
C VAL A 762 -20.39 -7.85 22.91
N GLY A 763 -20.28 -9.17 22.86
CA GLY A 763 -21.42 -10.03 23.14
C GLY A 763 -22.51 -9.77 22.08
N ASP A 764 -23.70 -9.40 22.54
CA ASP A 764 -24.85 -9.09 21.70
C ASP A 764 -25.18 -7.58 21.68
N ASP A 765 -24.24 -6.71 22.08
CA ASP A 765 -24.47 -5.28 22.31
C ASP A 765 -23.64 -4.41 21.35
N PHE A 766 -24.31 -3.49 20.67
CA PHE A 766 -23.74 -2.49 19.77
C PHE A 766 -23.44 -1.13 20.43
N LYS A 767 -23.78 -0.95 21.72
CA LYS A 767 -23.73 0.36 22.41
C LYS A 767 -22.38 1.04 22.28
N ASN A 768 -21.28 0.29 22.40
CA ASN A 768 -19.93 0.87 22.29
C ASN A 768 -19.69 1.50 20.92
N PHE A 769 -20.08 0.82 19.85
CA PHE A 769 -19.96 1.33 18.48
C PHE A 769 -20.90 2.50 18.23
N LEU A 770 -22.16 2.38 18.63
CA LEU A 770 -23.16 3.45 18.47
C LEU A 770 -22.73 4.73 19.20
N GLY A 771 -22.26 4.61 20.43
CA GLY A 771 -21.75 5.75 21.21
C GLY A 771 -20.50 6.37 20.59
N ALA A 772 -19.54 5.54 20.15
CA ALA A 772 -18.31 6.02 19.51
C ALA A 772 -18.58 6.76 18.18
N MET A 773 -19.59 6.34 17.44
CA MET A 773 -19.96 6.93 16.13
C MET A 773 -21.04 8.03 16.24
N GLY A 774 -21.55 8.36 17.45
CA GLY A 774 -22.57 9.39 17.62
C GLY A 774 -23.99 8.97 17.23
N LEU A 775 -24.26 7.67 17.20
CA LEU A 775 -25.53 7.11 16.77
C LEU A 775 -26.45 6.70 17.95
N GLY A 776 -25.97 6.80 19.20
CA GLY A 776 -26.62 6.23 20.38
C GLY A 776 -27.01 7.21 21.50
N GLU A 777 -26.83 8.50 21.34
CA GLU A 777 -26.98 9.50 22.43
C GLU A 777 -28.38 10.14 22.59
N THR A 778 -29.35 9.79 21.76
CA THR A 778 -30.73 10.32 21.84
C THR A 778 -31.70 9.27 22.33
N GLU A 779 -32.81 9.66 22.98
CA GLU A 779 -33.90 8.76 23.41
C GLU A 779 -34.45 7.90 22.28
N GLU A 780 -34.27 8.34 21.01
CA GLU A 780 -34.50 7.57 19.79
C GLU A 780 -33.16 7.25 19.15
N SER A 781 -32.81 5.96 19.05
CA SER A 781 -31.61 5.50 18.35
C SER A 781 -31.62 5.98 16.88
N ARG A 782 -30.58 6.68 16.46
CA ARG A 782 -30.45 7.16 15.07
C ARG A 782 -30.08 6.04 14.08
N ALA A 783 -29.90 4.81 14.54
CA ALA A 783 -29.55 3.68 13.71
C ALA A 783 -30.30 2.43 14.14
N ASN A 784 -30.74 1.67 13.16
CA ASN A 784 -31.15 0.29 13.36
C ASN A 784 -29.92 -0.60 13.56
N THR A 785 -30.08 -1.68 14.32
CA THR A 785 -29.00 -2.67 14.53
C THR A 785 -29.45 -4.03 14.07
N CYS A 786 -28.56 -4.78 13.45
CA CYS A 786 -28.81 -6.15 13.00
C CYS A 786 -27.62 -7.03 13.31
N MET A 787 -27.86 -8.18 13.97
CA MET A 787 -26.83 -9.17 14.24
C MET A 787 -27.17 -10.45 13.49
N LEU A 788 -26.27 -10.84 12.59
CA LEU A 788 -26.39 -12.05 11.80
C LEU A 788 -25.29 -13.03 12.19
N GLY A 789 -25.63 -14.31 12.24
CA GLY A 789 -24.66 -15.38 12.46
C GLY A 789 -23.60 -15.46 11.37
N SER A 790 -22.81 -16.49 11.43
CA SER A 790 -21.93 -16.93 10.35
C SER A 790 -22.61 -18.05 9.58
N SER A 791 -22.42 -18.10 8.27
CA SER A 791 -22.86 -19.25 7.47
C SER A 791 -22.01 -20.52 7.70
N TYR A 792 -20.98 -20.41 8.54
CA TYR A 792 -20.11 -21.53 8.93
C TYR A 792 -20.42 -22.00 10.35
N ASP A 793 -20.41 -23.31 10.58
CA ASP A 793 -20.59 -23.91 11.91
C ASP A 793 -19.29 -23.85 12.73
N PHE A 794 -19.09 -22.72 13.42
CA PHE A 794 -17.92 -22.52 14.27
C PHE A 794 -17.88 -23.48 15.48
N ASP A 795 -19.02 -23.91 15.99
CA ASP A 795 -19.07 -24.81 17.15
C ASP A 795 -18.55 -26.21 16.80
N LYS A 796 -18.77 -26.62 15.56
CA LYS A 796 -18.29 -27.91 15.02
C LYS A 796 -16.83 -27.79 14.54
N ASN A 797 -16.51 -26.73 13.83
CA ASN A 797 -15.26 -26.62 13.05
C ASN A 797 -14.13 -25.95 13.82
N MET A 798 -14.42 -25.24 14.93
CA MET A 798 -13.41 -24.54 15.75
C MET A 798 -13.43 -25.02 17.19
N GLN A 799 -12.26 -25.45 17.68
CA GLN A 799 -12.03 -25.65 19.10
C GLN A 799 -11.27 -24.49 19.70
N VAL A 800 -11.71 -23.98 20.84
CA VAL A 800 -11.02 -22.92 21.59
C VAL A 800 -10.41 -23.51 22.86
N LEU A 801 -9.10 -23.44 23.00
CA LEU A 801 -8.33 -23.89 24.16
C LEU A 801 -7.88 -22.70 24.99
N VAL A 802 -8.23 -22.66 26.27
CA VAL A 802 -7.83 -21.58 27.19
C VAL A 802 -6.88 -22.16 28.23
N LEU A 803 -5.62 -21.71 28.21
CA LEU A 803 -4.58 -22.23 29.13
C LEU A 803 -4.79 -21.75 30.55
N THR A 804 -4.71 -22.70 31.51
CA THR A 804 -4.93 -22.41 32.93
C THR A 804 -3.65 -22.44 33.76
N ASP A 805 -2.57 -23.07 33.28
CA ASP A 805 -1.32 -23.31 33.99
C ASP A 805 -0.13 -22.48 33.44
N ILE A 806 -0.37 -21.49 32.60
CA ILE A 806 0.65 -20.51 32.18
C ILE A 806 0.68 -19.34 33.17
N PRO A 807 1.85 -18.78 33.54
CA PRO A 807 1.90 -17.55 34.32
C PRO A 807 1.18 -16.38 33.65
N GLU A 808 0.68 -15.41 34.42
CA GLU A 808 0.13 -14.18 33.83
C GLU A 808 1.25 -13.37 33.13
N PRO A 809 0.97 -12.68 32.02
CA PRO A 809 1.93 -11.79 31.39
C PRO A 809 2.58 -10.83 32.40
N ASN A 810 3.89 -10.61 32.30
CA ASN A 810 4.74 -9.83 33.20
C ASN A 810 5.06 -10.50 34.56
N GLN A 811 4.62 -11.73 34.82
CA GLN A 811 5.11 -12.51 35.96
C GLN A 811 6.43 -13.22 35.61
N PRO A 812 7.30 -13.48 36.62
CA PRO A 812 8.50 -14.27 36.41
C PRO A 812 8.18 -15.65 35.82
N GLY A 813 8.99 -16.11 34.87
CA GLY A 813 8.81 -17.40 34.20
C GLY A 813 7.73 -17.42 33.09
N TYR A 814 7.04 -16.30 32.82
CA TYR A 814 6.03 -16.24 31.76
C TYR A 814 6.65 -16.55 30.38
N LEU A 815 7.73 -15.85 30.03
CA LEU A 815 8.33 -15.96 28.69
C LEU A 815 8.87 -17.36 28.43
N GLU A 816 9.65 -17.91 29.36
CA GLU A 816 10.21 -19.26 29.26
C GLU A 816 9.12 -20.34 29.13
N THR A 817 8.01 -20.16 29.90
CA THR A 817 6.86 -21.08 29.81
C THR A 817 6.14 -20.95 28.47
N LEU A 818 6.04 -19.74 27.94
CA LEU A 818 5.44 -19.49 26.64
C LEU A 818 6.29 -20.08 25.51
N GLU A 819 7.60 -19.89 25.54
CA GLU A 819 8.56 -20.42 24.56
C GLU A 819 8.48 -21.95 24.48
N ASP A 820 8.51 -22.62 25.65
CA ASP A 820 8.34 -24.09 25.73
C ASP A 820 6.97 -24.53 25.17
N PHE A 821 5.92 -23.84 25.53
CA PHE A 821 4.57 -24.14 25.00
C PHE A 821 4.48 -23.95 23.48
N LEU A 822 4.98 -22.84 22.95
CA LEU A 822 4.94 -22.55 21.52
C LEU A 822 5.72 -23.58 20.72
N MET A 823 6.93 -23.94 21.16
CA MET A 823 7.73 -25.00 20.55
C MET A 823 6.93 -26.31 20.45
N GLN A 824 6.39 -26.77 21.57
CA GLN A 824 5.64 -28.04 21.62
C GLN A 824 4.34 -27.98 20.81
N ALA A 825 3.66 -26.83 20.81
CA ALA A 825 2.40 -26.63 20.06
C ALA A 825 2.61 -26.68 18.54
N HIS A 826 3.64 -25.97 18.04
CA HIS A 826 3.99 -26.00 16.62
C HIS A 826 4.47 -27.37 16.14
N LEU A 827 5.23 -28.09 16.97
CA LEU A 827 5.62 -29.48 16.71
C LEU A 827 4.40 -30.42 16.70
N ALA A 828 3.49 -30.25 17.66
CA ALA A 828 2.29 -31.09 17.78
C ALA A 828 1.35 -30.96 16.59
N GLN A 829 1.21 -29.73 16.04
CA GLN A 829 0.37 -29.42 14.89
C GLN A 829 1.07 -29.68 13.53
N ASN A 830 2.34 -30.05 13.53
CA ASN A 830 3.16 -30.23 12.32
C ASN A 830 3.20 -28.97 11.43
N GLY A 831 3.42 -27.79 12.02
CA GLY A 831 3.33 -26.51 11.34
C GLY A 831 1.90 -25.98 11.20
N SER A 832 1.57 -25.30 10.10
CA SER A 832 0.21 -24.75 9.81
C SER A 832 -0.34 -23.83 10.91
N MET A 833 0.53 -23.07 11.60
CA MET A 833 0.13 -22.27 12.74
C MET A 833 0.55 -20.81 12.61
N LEU A 834 -0.36 -19.92 13.05
CA LEU A 834 -0.14 -18.49 13.16
C LEU A 834 -0.12 -18.07 14.64
N THR A 835 1.02 -17.57 15.14
CA THR A 835 1.09 -16.98 16.48
C THR A 835 1.05 -15.46 16.40
N LEU A 836 0.05 -14.85 17.03
CA LEU A 836 -0.26 -13.42 16.97
C LEU A 836 0.21 -12.69 18.22
N PHE A 837 1.33 -12.01 18.11
CA PHE A 837 1.92 -11.25 19.21
C PHE A 837 1.42 -9.80 19.26
N THR A 838 1.37 -9.24 20.46
CA THR A 838 1.08 -7.82 20.70
C THR A 838 2.36 -6.97 20.81
N ASN A 839 3.53 -7.60 20.95
CA ASN A 839 4.81 -6.96 21.19
C ASN A 839 5.91 -7.60 20.31
N ARG A 840 6.64 -6.77 19.56
CA ARG A 840 7.72 -7.22 18.67
C ARG A 840 8.86 -7.90 19.40
N ARG A 841 9.30 -7.34 20.53
CA ARG A 841 10.42 -7.89 21.29
C ARG A 841 10.11 -9.31 21.77
N GLU A 842 8.94 -9.52 22.37
CA GLU A 842 8.46 -10.83 22.82
C GLU A 842 8.38 -11.83 21.66
N MET A 843 7.91 -11.37 20.50
CA MET A 843 7.87 -12.17 19.27
C MET A 843 9.28 -12.61 18.81
N GLU A 844 10.25 -11.68 18.78
CA GLU A 844 11.61 -11.96 18.32
C GLU A 844 12.38 -12.84 19.32
N GLU A 845 12.17 -12.68 20.64
CA GLU A 845 12.71 -13.54 21.70
C GLU A 845 12.15 -14.97 21.56
N CYS A 846 10.83 -15.15 21.47
CA CYS A 846 10.21 -16.45 21.25
C CYS A 846 10.65 -17.09 19.92
N PHE A 847 10.81 -16.30 18.86
CA PHE A 847 11.31 -16.82 17.58
C PHE A 847 12.72 -17.42 17.75
N GLY A 848 13.63 -16.71 18.43
CA GLY A 848 14.99 -17.20 18.68
C GLY A 848 15.04 -18.49 19.49
N ALA A 849 14.09 -18.70 20.40
CA ALA A 849 14.01 -19.90 21.24
C ALA A 849 13.37 -21.10 20.51
N VAL A 850 12.37 -20.86 19.66
CA VAL A 850 11.53 -21.90 19.04
C VAL A 850 12.09 -22.39 17.70
N ASP A 851 12.62 -21.50 16.86
CA ASP A 851 13.10 -21.78 15.50
C ASP A 851 14.12 -22.93 15.40
N PRO A 852 15.15 -23.05 16.29
CA PRO A 852 16.11 -24.14 16.20
C PRO A 852 15.48 -25.53 16.33
N SER A 853 14.56 -25.71 17.29
CA SER A 853 13.89 -26.99 17.52
C SER A 853 12.94 -27.37 16.41
N LEU A 854 12.26 -26.39 15.78
CA LEU A 854 11.40 -26.65 14.62
C LEU A 854 12.24 -27.04 13.40
N LYS A 855 13.37 -26.40 13.17
CA LYS A 855 14.31 -26.77 12.09
C LYS A 855 14.85 -28.20 12.27
N GLU A 856 15.24 -28.60 13.49
CA GLU A 856 15.64 -29.99 13.77
C GLU A 856 14.55 -31.00 13.44
N ALA A 857 13.28 -30.61 13.57
CA ALA A 857 12.13 -31.42 13.21
C ALA A 857 11.72 -31.31 11.72
N GLY A 858 12.47 -30.57 10.89
CA GLY A 858 12.18 -30.36 9.48
C GLY A 858 11.02 -29.38 9.20
N LEU A 859 10.63 -28.58 10.18
CA LEU A 859 9.56 -27.60 10.06
C LEU A 859 10.13 -26.17 9.91
N ARG A 860 9.50 -25.36 9.06
CA ARG A 860 9.88 -23.97 8.83
C ARG A 860 9.08 -23.02 9.72
N LEU A 861 9.77 -22.09 10.38
CA LEU A 861 9.18 -20.98 11.10
C LEU A 861 9.65 -19.66 10.48
N VAL A 862 8.72 -18.77 10.14
CA VAL A 862 9.04 -17.42 9.68
C VAL A 862 8.52 -16.36 10.67
N CYS A 863 9.17 -15.22 10.69
CA CYS A 863 8.88 -14.16 11.65
C CYS A 863 8.80 -12.79 10.97
N GLN A 864 7.84 -11.97 11.37
CA GLN A 864 7.68 -10.60 10.89
C GLN A 864 8.77 -9.66 11.45
N LYS A 865 10.00 -9.80 10.97
CA LYS A 865 11.15 -8.95 11.34
C LYS A 865 11.15 -7.62 10.57
N TRP A 866 12.00 -6.69 11.01
CA TRP A 866 12.25 -5.46 10.26
C TRP A 866 12.85 -5.75 8.88
N GLY A 867 12.30 -5.09 7.85
CA GLY A 867 12.77 -5.25 6.47
C GLY A 867 12.17 -6.43 5.72
N VAL A 868 11.40 -7.30 6.37
CA VAL A 868 10.70 -8.42 5.71
C VAL A 868 9.34 -7.92 5.20
N SER A 869 9.05 -8.23 3.93
CA SER A 869 7.78 -7.86 3.31
C SER A 869 6.63 -8.64 3.91
N THR A 870 5.63 -7.96 4.44
CA THR A 870 4.38 -8.57 4.94
C THR A 870 3.66 -9.37 3.84
N LYS A 871 3.71 -8.86 2.59
CA LYS A 871 3.16 -9.57 1.44
C LYS A 871 3.93 -10.85 1.14
N GLY A 872 5.27 -10.80 1.15
CA GLY A 872 6.10 -11.99 0.94
C GLY A 872 5.83 -13.07 1.98
N LEU A 873 5.78 -12.71 3.27
CA LEU A 873 5.44 -13.65 4.34
C LEU A 873 4.07 -14.29 4.16
N ARG A 874 3.09 -13.51 3.70
CA ARG A 874 1.76 -14.02 3.39
C ARG A 874 1.79 -14.99 2.21
N ASP A 875 2.45 -14.61 1.13
CA ASP A 875 2.53 -15.43 -0.08
C ASP A 875 3.27 -16.76 0.20
N ASP A 876 4.32 -16.74 1.02
CA ASP A 876 5.04 -17.93 1.47
C ASP A 876 4.15 -18.84 2.34
N PHE A 877 3.40 -18.24 3.28
CA PHE A 877 2.49 -19.00 4.17
C PHE A 877 1.37 -19.70 3.39
N LEU A 878 0.86 -19.08 2.33
CA LEU A 878 -0.20 -19.65 1.50
C LEU A 878 0.26 -20.79 0.58
N LYS A 879 1.57 -20.90 0.35
CA LYS A 879 2.18 -21.91 -0.52
C LYS A 879 2.63 -23.17 0.22
N ASP A 880 2.84 -23.09 1.52
CA ASP A 880 3.43 -24.15 2.33
C ASP A 880 2.49 -24.53 3.49
N GLU A 881 1.85 -25.70 3.40
CA GLU A 881 0.92 -26.20 4.40
C GLU A 881 1.56 -26.54 5.75
N HIS A 882 2.90 -26.58 5.83
CA HIS A 882 3.64 -26.85 7.06
C HIS A 882 4.39 -25.64 7.62
N LEU A 883 4.22 -24.48 6.98
CA LEU A 883 4.85 -23.25 7.45
C LEU A 883 4.17 -22.72 8.72
N SER A 884 4.97 -22.33 9.67
CA SER A 884 4.55 -21.60 10.87
C SER A 884 4.93 -20.12 10.76
N LEU A 885 4.08 -19.22 11.26
CA LEU A 885 4.31 -17.77 11.20
C LEU A 885 4.15 -17.11 12.57
N PHE A 886 5.18 -16.37 13.01
CA PHE A 886 5.09 -15.41 14.11
C PHE A 886 4.86 -14.00 13.57
N ALA A 887 3.74 -13.38 13.96
CA ALA A 887 3.30 -12.12 13.40
C ALA A 887 2.75 -11.13 14.44
N LEU A 888 2.72 -9.84 14.06
CA LEU A 888 2.21 -8.74 14.84
C LEU A 888 0.80 -8.32 14.37
N LYS A 889 0.30 -7.22 14.92
CA LYS A 889 -1.06 -6.69 14.71
C LYS A 889 -1.48 -6.57 13.23
N SER A 890 -0.55 -6.35 12.30
CA SER A 890 -0.86 -6.30 10.86
C SER A 890 -1.38 -7.62 10.27
N PHE A 891 -1.20 -8.73 10.96
CA PHE A 891 -1.76 -10.04 10.58
C PHE A 891 -3.03 -10.41 11.35
N TRP A 892 -3.42 -9.62 12.36
CA TRP A 892 -4.69 -9.80 13.05
C TRP A 892 -5.87 -9.45 12.13
N GLU A 893 -5.63 -8.57 11.16
CA GLU A 893 -6.60 -8.11 10.18
C GLU A 893 -6.11 -8.37 8.75
N GLY A 894 -7.01 -8.64 7.80
CA GLY A 894 -6.67 -8.72 6.37
C GLY A 894 -5.80 -9.91 5.93
N PHE A 895 -5.48 -10.87 6.82
CA PHE A 895 -4.81 -12.11 6.47
C PHE A 895 -5.85 -13.20 6.21
N ASP A 896 -5.88 -13.73 5.01
CA ASP A 896 -6.77 -14.80 4.57
C ASP A 896 -5.95 -15.99 4.13
N ALA A 897 -6.17 -17.15 4.77
CA ALA A 897 -5.46 -18.40 4.51
C ALA A 897 -6.47 -19.56 4.53
N PRO A 898 -7.18 -19.80 3.42
CA PRO A 898 -8.16 -20.87 3.33
C PRO A 898 -7.47 -22.24 3.26
N GLY A 899 -8.20 -23.27 3.71
CA GLY A 899 -7.78 -24.66 3.59
C GLY A 899 -6.74 -25.12 4.60
N ALA A 900 -5.87 -26.03 4.19
CA ALA A 900 -4.94 -26.74 5.05
C ALA A 900 -3.76 -25.91 5.57
N THR A 901 -3.54 -24.70 5.05
CA THR A 901 -2.41 -23.87 5.42
C THR A 901 -2.51 -23.26 6.83
N LEU A 902 -3.73 -23.04 7.36
CA LEU A 902 -3.94 -22.49 8.69
C LEU A 902 -4.85 -23.39 9.54
N LYS A 903 -4.28 -24.23 10.36
CA LYS A 903 -4.98 -25.14 11.28
C LYS A 903 -4.97 -24.68 12.74
N GLY A 904 -4.09 -23.74 13.09
CA GLY A 904 -3.99 -23.25 14.46
C GLY A 904 -3.66 -21.77 14.54
N VAL A 905 -4.33 -21.06 15.47
CA VAL A 905 -4.01 -19.69 15.84
C VAL A 905 -3.70 -19.64 17.33
N VAL A 906 -2.54 -19.08 17.69
CA VAL A 906 -2.17 -18.88 19.10
C VAL A 906 -2.16 -17.37 19.40
N ILE A 907 -2.85 -16.98 20.48
CA ILE A 907 -2.79 -15.62 21.03
C ILE A 907 -2.09 -15.70 22.39
N PRO A 908 -0.79 -15.36 22.49
CA PRO A 908 -0.03 -15.42 23.73
C PRO A 908 -0.55 -14.47 24.80
N LYS A 909 -1.04 -13.29 24.39
CA LYS A 909 -1.44 -12.20 25.28
C LYS A 909 -2.60 -11.42 24.72
N LEU A 910 -3.58 -11.07 25.58
CA LEU A 910 -4.72 -10.26 25.18
C LEU A 910 -4.28 -8.88 24.64
N PRO A 911 -4.87 -8.39 23.54
CA PRO A 911 -4.42 -7.20 22.82
C PRO A 911 -4.94 -5.89 23.44
N PHE A 912 -4.77 -5.70 24.73
CA PHE A 912 -5.11 -4.44 25.36
C PHE A 912 -4.24 -3.29 24.84
N ALA A 913 -4.82 -2.10 24.73
CA ALA A 913 -4.08 -0.88 24.45
C ALA A 913 -2.95 -0.69 25.48
N LYS A 914 -1.86 -0.06 25.04
CA LYS A 914 -0.74 0.22 25.94
C LYS A 914 -1.22 1.14 27.08
N PRO A 915 -0.78 0.93 28.32
CA PRO A 915 -1.11 1.82 29.43
C PRO A 915 -0.66 3.28 29.23
N THR A 916 0.21 3.52 28.27
CA THR A 916 0.76 4.83 27.90
C THR A 916 0.08 5.44 26.68
N ASP A 917 -0.94 4.78 26.10
CA ASP A 917 -1.68 5.33 24.97
C ASP A 917 -2.38 6.64 25.38
N PRO A 918 -2.10 7.78 24.70
CA PRO A 918 -2.59 9.08 25.11
C PRO A 918 -4.11 9.17 25.20
N LEU A 919 -4.83 8.57 24.25
CA LEU A 919 -6.30 8.58 24.25
C LEU A 919 -6.86 7.75 25.41
N SER A 920 -6.28 6.60 25.68
CA SER A 920 -6.68 5.74 26.80
C SER A 920 -6.40 6.40 28.16
N CYS A 921 -5.25 7.09 28.30
CA CYS A 921 -4.91 7.84 29.49
C CYS A 921 -5.92 8.99 29.75
N GLU A 922 -6.21 9.77 28.72
CA GLU A 922 -7.16 10.88 28.81
C GLU A 922 -8.57 10.40 29.15
N ARG A 923 -9.05 9.34 28.47
CA ARG A 923 -10.35 8.71 28.76
C ARG A 923 -10.43 8.22 30.19
N ALA A 924 -9.35 7.63 30.73
CA ALA A 924 -9.31 7.14 32.11
C ALA A 924 -9.39 8.26 33.16
N VAL A 925 -8.93 9.47 32.84
CA VAL A 925 -9.08 10.64 33.73
C VAL A 925 -10.50 11.17 33.68
N ARG A 926 -11.16 11.16 32.55
CA ARG A 926 -12.51 11.72 32.35
C ARG A 926 -13.62 10.75 32.73
N ASP A 927 -13.42 9.46 32.55
CA ASP A 927 -14.42 8.41 32.82
C ASP A 927 -13.78 7.32 33.69
N SER A 928 -14.27 7.20 34.93
CA SER A 928 -13.83 6.14 35.86
C SER A 928 -14.06 4.73 35.32
N SER A 929 -14.96 4.57 34.33
CA SER A 929 -15.32 3.32 33.69
C SER A 929 -14.68 3.17 32.28
N ALA A 930 -13.75 4.07 31.93
CA ALA A 930 -13.14 4.12 30.58
C ALA A 930 -12.56 2.79 30.12
N TRP A 931 -11.98 2.02 31.05
CA TRP A 931 -11.44 0.71 30.72
C TRP A 931 -12.52 -0.25 30.20
N SER A 932 -13.69 -0.27 30.84
CA SER A 932 -14.83 -1.11 30.43
C SER A 932 -15.57 -0.56 29.21
N HIS A 933 -15.58 0.76 29.01
CA HIS A 933 -16.28 1.40 27.90
C HIS A 933 -15.47 1.41 26.59
N TYR A 934 -14.13 1.42 26.67
CA TYR A 934 -13.29 1.59 25.48
C TYR A 934 -12.24 0.49 25.32
N THR A 935 -11.42 0.23 26.37
CA THR A 935 -10.26 -0.65 26.25
C THR A 935 -10.65 -2.13 26.16
N LEU A 936 -11.58 -2.57 26.99
CA LEU A 936 -12.05 -3.96 26.96
C LEU A 936 -12.80 -4.30 25.67
N PRO A 937 -13.78 -3.49 25.19
CA PRO A 937 -14.47 -3.74 23.93
C PRO A 937 -13.54 -3.86 22.74
N GLN A 938 -12.59 -2.96 22.62
CA GLN A 938 -11.62 -2.99 21.53
C GLN A 938 -10.78 -4.27 21.53
N ALA A 939 -10.27 -4.69 22.70
CA ALA A 939 -9.50 -5.92 22.81
C ALA A 939 -10.35 -7.17 22.50
N VAL A 940 -11.62 -7.18 22.89
CA VAL A 940 -12.57 -8.26 22.55
C VAL A 940 -12.77 -8.36 21.04
N ILE A 941 -12.99 -7.23 20.36
CA ILE A 941 -13.18 -7.20 18.89
C ILE A 941 -11.92 -7.73 18.18
N GLU A 942 -10.72 -7.33 18.63
CA GLU A 942 -9.46 -7.81 18.05
C GLU A 942 -9.31 -9.33 18.20
N VAL A 943 -9.61 -9.91 19.38
CA VAL A 943 -9.57 -11.37 19.56
C VAL A 943 -10.62 -12.09 18.70
N LYS A 944 -11.82 -11.51 18.61
CA LYS A 944 -12.91 -12.04 17.75
C LYS A 944 -12.49 -12.06 16.27
N GLN A 945 -11.79 -11.03 15.80
CA GLN A 945 -11.24 -10.97 14.45
C GLN A 945 -10.18 -12.04 14.20
N ALA A 946 -9.26 -12.22 15.14
CA ALA A 946 -8.25 -13.27 15.05
C ALA A 946 -8.87 -14.68 15.02
N ALA A 947 -9.90 -14.92 15.83
CA ALA A 947 -10.66 -16.18 15.84
C ALA A 947 -11.32 -16.44 14.48
N GLY A 948 -11.91 -15.42 13.86
CA GLY A 948 -12.56 -15.53 12.55
C GLY A 948 -11.62 -15.87 11.38
N ARG A 949 -10.28 -15.92 11.60
CA ARG A 949 -9.31 -16.32 10.57
C ARG A 949 -9.26 -17.82 10.31
N LEU A 950 -9.61 -18.63 11.31
CA LEU A 950 -9.48 -20.08 11.24
C LEU A 950 -10.49 -20.75 10.31
N ILE A 951 -11.68 -20.18 10.14
CA ILE A 951 -12.77 -20.80 9.36
C ILE A 951 -13.15 -19.85 8.23
N ARG A 952 -12.88 -20.25 6.98
CA ARG A 952 -13.11 -19.49 5.75
C ARG A 952 -13.99 -20.23 4.74
N SER A 953 -14.12 -21.54 4.92
CA SER A 953 -15.00 -22.40 4.13
C SER A 953 -15.77 -23.35 5.06
N GLN A 954 -16.76 -24.03 4.52
CA GLN A 954 -17.53 -25.03 5.28
C GLN A 954 -16.67 -26.23 5.71
N THR A 955 -15.58 -26.48 4.99
CA THR A 955 -14.67 -27.62 5.21
C THR A 955 -13.48 -27.29 6.10
N ASP A 956 -13.22 -26.01 6.36
CA ASP A 956 -12.12 -25.60 7.24
C ASP A 956 -12.39 -26.03 8.67
N SER A 957 -11.32 -26.43 9.36
CA SER A 957 -11.36 -26.73 10.78
C SER A 957 -10.04 -26.28 11.43
N GLY A 958 -10.11 -25.82 12.70
CA GLY A 958 -8.89 -25.38 13.35
C GLY A 958 -9.04 -25.13 14.86
N THR A 959 -7.90 -24.89 15.50
CA THR A 959 -7.80 -24.68 16.95
C THR A 959 -7.32 -23.27 17.26
N LEU A 960 -8.10 -22.54 18.06
CA LEU A 960 -7.68 -21.26 18.66
C LEU A 960 -7.13 -21.52 20.06
N VAL A 961 -5.87 -21.17 20.30
CA VAL A 961 -5.26 -21.27 21.64
C VAL A 961 -5.12 -19.87 22.25
N LEU A 962 -5.77 -19.66 23.38
CA LEU A 962 -5.67 -18.43 24.16
C LEU A 962 -4.73 -18.69 25.35
N ALA A 963 -3.47 -18.26 25.21
CA ALA A 963 -2.42 -18.52 26.19
C ALA A 963 -2.29 -17.40 27.24
N ASP A 964 -3.39 -16.83 27.66
CA ASP A 964 -3.43 -15.76 28.66
C ASP A 964 -4.32 -16.17 29.85
N LYS A 965 -3.68 -16.49 30.97
CA LYS A 965 -4.34 -16.93 32.21
C LYS A 965 -5.36 -15.92 32.74
N ARG A 966 -5.25 -14.63 32.39
CA ARG A 966 -6.19 -13.60 32.83
C ARG A 966 -7.63 -13.86 32.35
N LEU A 967 -7.82 -14.64 31.28
CA LEU A 967 -9.14 -15.10 30.83
C LEU A 967 -9.87 -15.96 31.86
N VAL A 968 -9.13 -16.66 32.73
CA VAL A 968 -9.68 -17.53 33.76
C VAL A 968 -9.69 -16.83 35.12
N THR A 969 -8.66 -16.02 35.42
CA THR A 969 -8.45 -15.40 36.74
C THR A 969 -9.18 -14.09 36.92
N LYS A 970 -9.50 -13.36 35.84
CA LYS A 970 -10.13 -12.04 35.89
C LYS A 970 -11.58 -12.08 35.44
N GLY A 971 -12.45 -11.29 36.09
CA GLY A 971 -13.89 -11.24 35.80
C GLY A 971 -14.23 -10.89 34.34
N TYR A 972 -13.42 -10.06 33.69
CA TYR A 972 -13.60 -9.69 32.30
C TYR A 972 -13.33 -10.82 31.29
N GLY A 973 -12.64 -11.88 31.70
CA GLY A 973 -12.40 -13.03 30.81
C GLY A 973 -13.69 -13.64 30.25
N ARG A 974 -14.79 -13.57 31.00
CA ARG A 974 -16.12 -14.03 30.54
C ARG A 974 -16.62 -13.23 29.33
N VAL A 975 -16.29 -11.92 29.24
CA VAL A 975 -16.71 -11.07 28.12
C VAL A 975 -16.02 -11.53 26.83
N PHE A 976 -14.72 -11.82 26.88
CA PHE A 976 -13.97 -12.38 25.73
C PHE A 976 -14.61 -13.70 25.29
N LEU A 977 -14.76 -14.65 26.21
CA LEU A 977 -15.22 -16.01 25.87
C LEU A 977 -16.66 -16.02 25.33
N ARG A 978 -17.55 -15.14 25.82
CA ARG A 978 -18.92 -15.02 25.28
C ARG A 978 -18.96 -14.37 23.89
N SER A 979 -17.98 -13.54 23.55
CA SER A 979 -17.93 -12.82 22.29
C SER A 979 -17.25 -13.63 21.17
N LEU A 980 -16.68 -14.80 21.46
CA LEU A 980 -16.06 -15.65 20.44
C LEU A 980 -17.14 -16.30 19.55
N PRO A 981 -16.80 -16.54 18.27
CA PRO A 981 -17.74 -17.14 17.32
C PRO A 981 -18.07 -18.61 17.64
N SER A 982 -17.16 -19.35 18.31
CA SER A 982 -17.39 -20.73 18.76
C SER A 982 -17.67 -20.79 20.25
N LYS A 983 -18.63 -21.65 20.63
CA LYS A 983 -18.94 -22.01 22.03
C LYS A 983 -18.19 -23.26 22.47
N ASN A 984 -17.48 -23.95 21.59
CA ASN A 984 -16.65 -25.12 21.90
C ASN A 984 -15.35 -24.67 22.61
N ILE A 985 -15.49 -24.22 23.85
CA ILE A 985 -14.42 -23.64 24.68
C ILE A 985 -14.00 -24.61 25.78
N VAL A 986 -12.74 -25.01 25.77
CA VAL A 986 -12.14 -25.92 26.75
C VAL A 986 -11.07 -25.19 27.55
N LYS A 987 -11.22 -25.19 28.88
CA LYS A 987 -10.16 -24.76 29.79
C LYS A 987 -9.26 -25.95 30.09
N CYS A 988 -7.99 -25.84 29.80
CA CYS A 988 -7.05 -26.96 29.85
C CYS A 988 -5.66 -26.51 30.32
N THR A 989 -4.85 -27.47 30.72
CA THR A 989 -3.41 -27.30 30.95
C THR A 989 -2.66 -27.26 29.61
N ARG A 990 -1.41 -26.81 29.63
CA ARG A 990 -0.53 -26.82 28.44
C ARG A 990 -0.39 -28.22 27.86
N ALA A 991 -0.20 -29.25 28.70
CA ALA A 991 -0.09 -30.63 28.26
C ALA A 991 -1.37 -31.16 27.56
N GLU A 992 -2.55 -30.85 28.12
CA GLU A 992 -3.82 -31.19 27.51
C GLU A 992 -4.05 -30.43 26.19
N ALA A 993 -3.63 -29.17 26.10
CA ALA A 993 -3.69 -28.39 24.86
C ALA A 993 -2.80 -28.98 23.76
N ILE A 994 -1.58 -29.39 24.07
CA ILE A 994 -0.67 -30.04 23.12
C ILE A 994 -1.25 -31.36 22.62
N GLU A 995 -1.87 -32.16 23.52
CA GLU A 995 -2.54 -33.40 23.13
C GLU A 995 -3.78 -33.15 22.24
N ALA A 996 -4.53 -32.08 22.51
CA ALA A 996 -5.64 -31.66 21.66
C ALA A 996 -5.17 -31.21 20.26
N LEU A 997 -4.08 -30.47 20.18
CA LEU A 997 -3.47 -30.06 18.91
C LEU A 997 -3.02 -31.27 18.06
N ARG A 998 -2.42 -32.28 18.68
CA ARG A 998 -2.04 -33.53 17.98
C ARG A 998 -3.23 -34.31 17.41
N ARG A 999 -4.36 -34.28 18.11
CA ARG A 999 -5.57 -34.97 17.66
C ARG A 999 -6.32 -34.24 16.55
N GLY A 1000 -6.10 -32.92 16.44
CA GLY A 1000 -6.90 -32.06 15.58
C GLY A 1000 -8.34 -31.89 16.08
N VAL A 1001 -9.13 -31.05 15.37
CA VAL A 1001 -10.54 -30.84 15.70
C VAL A 1001 -11.34 -32.11 15.34
N VAL A 1002 -11.65 -32.91 16.34
CA VAL A 1002 -12.61 -34.01 16.19
C VAL A 1002 -13.99 -33.39 16.30
N GLY A 1003 -14.81 -33.50 15.25
CA GLY A 1003 -16.20 -33.04 15.28
C GLY A 1003 -16.89 -33.61 16.51
N SER A 1004 -17.54 -32.77 17.29
CA SER A 1004 -18.09 -33.07 18.62
C SER A 1004 -19.01 -34.27 18.61
N ALA A 1005 -18.47 -35.42 18.98
CA ALA A 1005 -19.19 -36.52 19.61
C ALA A 1005 -18.71 -36.54 21.05
N ILE A 1006 -19.19 -35.61 21.88
CA ILE A 1006 -19.06 -35.73 23.33
C ILE A 1006 -20.42 -35.45 23.95
N GLN A 1007 -20.86 -36.45 24.67
CA GLN A 1007 -21.96 -36.49 25.60
C GLN A 1007 -21.91 -35.37 26.66
#